data_c56a0bbcefd1851265f03092a16fa09a
#
_entry.id   c56a0bbcefd1851265f03092a16fa09a
#
_cell.length_a   1.000
_cell.length_b   1.000
_cell.length_c   1.000
_cell.angle_alpha   90.00
_cell.angle_beta   90.00
_cell.angle_gamma   90.00
#
_symmetry.space_group_name_H-M   'P 1'
#
loop_
_entity.id
_entity.type
_entity.pdbx_description
1 polymer ?
#
loop_
_entity_poly.entity_id
_entity_poly.type
_entity_poly.pdbx_seq_one_letter_code
_entity_poly.pdbx_strand_id
1 'polypeptide(L)'
;MKLTHLRVNHQVSPVIDTTPEFSFFVESEKQNVVLSEVRVTVQADGICYWDSGIMTDKKQSFIRYAGRPLQSRKAYTVTVSAKDNYGETAAAACEFRTGLFREDWQAQWVESTFARNPHEMLSDGIENPVLSFVRKVTLAKTVASAAMYATCYGVYRLLVNGKRPDNREFAPEFTAYKSILYYQTYDVTPFLQKGENTLEMLVGDGWYFDSQTATVGTDHEKPSVLYQLEITYTDGTSEIVASDGTEICRQTNILYSDLFVGEKVDLTKPWSAPAPVQVQEYPLDVLRAQTLEPVCAVETFKVKRTIENPKGQMIFDFGQVIAGRCRIRLREKRGTEVRIHHTEMLNTDNSYFAALSARQRETIVCSGDEITYEPMFTFHGFRYIWVEGAANAAAEDFEAVLLSTPKENKGSFSCDNADFERLYKNIRYSQRNNMMSIPTDCPQREKAGWTGDVLVYSKASMLNEEMTPFYQSWLNGLAADQEENGAIPITSPSTKMYDFMLKKVGRDFDTSTPAKGLEDILPGEDGPVARDELPSVAGWSDVLLWLPWYMYEVTGNADVLQQLYPAMKKYGNSIITTAASRRGCAEKDENDRYLWNTGFHFGEWLVPEKEKPGFEACPETAWYIAPFFGYQTVRMLGQIAEILEKKDDSAFYPAYAAKMKQAIQQEILPIEKPYAEYMGRYILALAFDLADGEWYKPYCDKLAELVQARNGKLGTGFLATPFILQVLDRIGRHDLAKQILWQPGCPGWLYEVKMGATSIWENWGAVQPDGTPNKISFDHYAFGVVDTYLTETVCGIQAAAPGFDKIRIAPCTDSGFAEFERSFTSEHGEIRVSRCRDALAVMIPPNTTAEVIWKGQHHEIGSGTYVF
;
A
#
# COMPACT_ATOMS: atom_id res chain seq x y z
N MET A 1 7.10 32.71 -15.05
CA MET A 1 7.34 31.54 -14.15
C MET A 1 6.43 31.64 -12.93
N LYS A 2 5.89 30.49 -12.46
CA LYS A 2 5.07 30.39 -11.23
C LYS A 2 5.55 29.17 -10.44
N LEU A 3 5.52 29.23 -9.10
CA LEU A 3 5.73 28.06 -8.23
C LEU A 3 4.37 27.57 -7.75
N THR A 4 4.15 26.26 -7.87
CA THR A 4 2.91 25.59 -7.46
C THR A 4 3.24 24.33 -6.67
N HIS A 5 2.21 23.67 -6.12
CA HIS A 5 2.37 22.39 -5.41
C HIS A 5 3.46 22.39 -4.34
N LEU A 6 3.64 23.53 -3.63
CA LEU A 6 4.55 23.53 -2.48
C LEU A 6 4.01 22.58 -1.41
N ARG A 7 4.78 21.56 -1.08
CA ARG A 7 4.45 20.47 -0.16
C ARG A 7 5.49 20.35 0.93
N VAL A 8 5.06 19.85 2.07
CA VAL A 8 5.91 19.41 3.17
C VAL A 8 5.69 17.92 3.35
N ASN A 9 6.75 17.12 3.22
CA ASN A 9 6.66 15.64 3.22
C ASN A 9 5.60 15.12 2.23
N HIS A 10 5.51 15.69 1.02
CA HIS A 10 4.52 15.40 -0.03
C HIS A 10 3.05 15.67 0.36
N GLN A 11 2.79 16.38 1.46
CA GLN A 11 1.45 16.70 1.96
C GLN A 11 1.17 18.20 1.99
N VAL A 12 -0.11 18.54 2.05
CA VAL A 12 -0.58 19.92 2.22
C VAL A 12 -0.76 20.20 3.70
N SER A 13 0.03 21.14 4.24
CA SER A 13 -0.07 21.58 5.64
C SER A 13 -0.10 20.42 6.67
N PRO A 14 0.85 19.48 6.62
CA PRO A 14 0.81 18.32 7.50
C PRO A 14 1.11 18.69 8.96
N VAL A 15 0.74 17.77 9.86
CA VAL A 15 1.27 17.70 11.21
C VAL A 15 2.40 16.67 11.25
N ILE A 16 3.59 17.06 11.67
CA ILE A 16 4.79 16.22 11.63
C ILE A 16 5.49 16.14 12.99
N ASP A 17 6.19 15.06 13.23
CA ASP A 17 7.12 14.88 14.35
C ASP A 17 8.56 14.55 13.90
N THR A 18 8.80 14.66 12.59
CA THR A 18 10.06 14.36 11.92
C THR A 18 10.66 15.60 11.27
N THR A 19 11.87 15.48 10.74
CA THR A 19 12.50 16.54 9.93
C THR A 19 11.74 16.73 8.63
N PRO A 20 11.24 17.94 8.32
CA PRO A 20 10.49 18.18 7.08
C PRO A 20 11.38 18.20 5.85
N GLU A 21 10.78 17.78 4.74
CA GLU A 21 11.30 17.92 3.38
C GLU A 21 10.33 18.75 2.54
N PHE A 22 10.87 19.57 1.64
CA PHE A 22 10.08 20.50 0.84
C PHE A 22 10.21 20.16 -0.63
N SER A 23 9.06 20.18 -1.33
CA SER A 23 8.99 19.97 -2.77
C SER A 23 8.01 20.96 -3.39
N PHE A 24 8.27 21.38 -4.63
CA PHE A 24 7.42 22.32 -5.36
C PHE A 24 7.54 22.09 -6.86
N PHE A 25 6.53 22.53 -7.63
CA PHE A 25 6.59 22.52 -9.10
C PHE A 25 6.83 23.90 -9.65
N VAL A 26 7.43 23.91 -10.85
CA VAL A 26 7.63 25.11 -11.65
C VAL A 26 6.70 25.05 -12.85
N GLU A 27 5.90 26.09 -13.06
CA GLU A 27 5.07 26.27 -14.25
C GLU A 27 5.59 27.45 -15.08
N SER A 28 5.71 27.26 -16.39
CA SER A 28 6.11 28.31 -17.33
C SER A 28 5.55 28.03 -18.71
N GLU A 29 5.20 29.08 -19.43
CA GLU A 29 4.81 29.01 -20.85
C GLU A 29 6.03 29.01 -21.78
N LYS A 30 7.24 29.25 -21.25
CA LYS A 30 8.48 29.28 -22.02
C LYS A 30 9.04 27.86 -22.18
N GLN A 31 9.74 27.63 -23.29
CA GLN A 31 10.50 26.40 -23.48
C GLN A 31 11.89 26.48 -22.82
N ASN A 32 12.49 25.33 -22.54
CA ASN A 32 13.84 25.21 -22.00
C ASN A 32 14.05 25.99 -20.69
N VAL A 33 13.03 25.97 -19.83
CA VAL A 33 13.10 26.59 -18.51
C VAL A 33 13.91 25.72 -17.57
N VAL A 34 14.91 26.31 -16.93
CA VAL A 34 15.80 25.67 -15.95
C VAL A 34 15.96 26.61 -14.78
N LEU A 35 15.85 26.10 -13.56
CA LEU A 35 16.11 26.88 -12.35
C LEU A 35 17.60 27.25 -12.27
N SER A 36 17.90 28.50 -11.90
CA SER A 36 19.23 29.00 -11.65
C SER A 36 19.53 29.25 -10.18
N GLU A 37 18.49 29.60 -9.43
CA GLU A 37 18.60 29.88 -8.00
C GLU A 37 17.31 29.38 -7.30
N VAL A 38 17.49 28.73 -6.13
CA VAL A 38 16.41 28.35 -5.22
C VAL A 38 16.81 28.76 -3.81
N ARG A 39 15.87 29.27 -3.02
CA ARG A 39 16.05 29.58 -1.61
C ARG A 39 14.82 29.16 -0.83
N VAL A 40 15.02 28.48 0.28
CA VAL A 40 13.96 28.04 1.19
C VAL A 40 14.17 28.71 2.55
N THR A 41 13.11 29.28 3.10
CA THR A 41 13.13 29.83 4.46
C THR A 41 11.99 29.25 5.28
N VAL A 42 12.25 28.95 6.55
CA VAL A 42 11.26 28.46 7.52
C VAL A 42 11.20 29.43 8.67
N GLN A 43 10.01 29.94 8.97
CA GLN A 43 9.78 30.94 10.00
C GLN A 43 8.63 30.56 10.94
N ALA A 44 8.70 31.01 12.17
CA ALA A 44 7.60 30.96 13.12
C ALA A 44 7.70 32.14 14.09
N ASP A 45 6.59 32.80 14.42
CA ASP A 45 6.50 33.94 15.33
C ASP A 45 7.49 35.09 14.99
N GLY A 46 7.73 35.35 13.72
CA GLY A 46 8.70 36.34 13.23
C GLY A 46 10.17 35.93 13.38
N ILE A 47 10.46 34.71 13.84
CA ILE A 47 11.81 34.16 13.99
C ILE A 47 12.14 33.25 12.79
N CYS A 48 13.31 33.46 12.19
CA CYS A 48 13.83 32.56 11.17
C CYS A 48 14.44 31.32 11.83
N TYR A 49 13.85 30.15 11.54
CA TYR A 49 14.35 28.86 12.01
C TYR A 49 15.35 28.26 11.03
N TRP A 50 15.18 28.54 9.74
CA TRP A 50 16.09 28.09 8.69
C TRP A 50 16.06 29.02 7.49
N ASP A 51 17.23 29.19 6.91
CA ASP A 51 17.46 29.85 5.64
C ASP A 51 18.50 29.02 4.89
N SER A 52 18.11 28.39 3.80
CA SER A 52 19.01 27.55 3.00
C SER A 52 20.15 28.36 2.35
N GLY A 53 20.03 29.70 2.32
CA GLY A 53 20.80 30.50 1.39
C GLY A 53 20.35 30.23 -0.06
N ILE A 54 21.10 30.78 -1.01
CA ILE A 54 20.86 30.53 -2.44
C ILE A 54 21.50 29.20 -2.82
N MET A 55 20.68 28.25 -3.27
CA MET A 55 21.09 26.96 -3.84
C MET A 55 21.12 27.09 -5.36
N THR A 56 22.13 26.55 -6.01
CA THR A 56 22.33 26.58 -7.47
C THR A 56 22.32 25.18 -8.11
N ASP A 57 22.05 24.16 -7.31
CA ASP A 57 21.97 22.76 -7.71
C ASP A 57 20.66 22.37 -8.42
N LYS A 58 19.77 23.36 -8.65
CA LYS A 58 18.47 23.21 -9.33
C LYS A 58 17.45 22.32 -8.61
N LYS A 59 17.69 22.01 -7.33
CA LYS A 59 16.85 21.10 -6.56
C LYS A 59 15.47 21.70 -6.33
N GLN A 60 14.41 20.94 -6.62
CA GLN A 60 13.03 21.36 -6.43
C GLN A 60 12.18 20.34 -5.63
N SER A 61 12.74 19.17 -5.32
CA SER A 61 12.10 18.14 -4.49
C SER A 61 13.05 17.64 -3.42
N PHE A 62 12.51 17.08 -2.35
CA PHE A 62 13.27 16.53 -1.20
C PHE A 62 14.32 17.49 -0.65
N ILE A 63 13.99 18.78 -0.57
CA ILE A 63 14.85 19.81 0.03
C ILE A 63 14.74 19.66 1.53
N ARG A 64 15.72 19.00 2.14
CA ARG A 64 15.70 18.66 3.56
C ARG A 64 15.97 19.86 4.44
N TYR A 65 15.14 20.03 5.46
CA TYR A 65 15.35 21.03 6.50
C TYR A 65 16.66 20.79 7.27
N ALA A 66 17.48 21.83 7.39
CA ALA A 66 18.76 21.79 8.11
C ALA A 66 18.91 22.98 9.07
N GLY A 67 17.80 23.45 9.62
CA GLY A 67 17.75 24.59 10.53
C GLY A 67 17.87 24.23 12.00
N ARG A 68 17.40 25.15 12.85
CA ARG A 68 17.32 24.94 14.30
C ARG A 68 16.30 23.83 14.62
N PRO A 69 16.46 23.10 15.75
CA PRO A 69 15.45 22.13 16.18
C PRO A 69 14.05 22.75 16.19
N LEU A 70 13.09 22.05 15.60
CA LEU A 70 11.69 22.43 15.62
C LEU A 70 11.13 22.21 17.03
N GLN A 71 10.17 23.04 17.42
CA GLN A 71 9.50 22.94 18.71
C GLN A 71 8.19 22.18 18.57
N SER A 72 7.81 21.45 19.58
CA SER A 72 6.52 20.75 19.68
C SER A 72 5.35 21.74 19.55
N ARG A 73 4.24 21.30 18.93
CA ARG A 73 2.94 22.02 18.88
C ARG A 73 3.00 23.38 18.18
N LYS A 74 3.93 23.58 17.29
CA LYS A 74 4.20 24.89 16.71
C LYS A 74 3.87 24.92 15.22
N ALA A 75 3.28 26.02 14.78
CA ALA A 75 3.05 26.29 13.36
C ALA A 75 4.27 27.00 12.77
N TYR A 76 4.62 26.60 11.56
CA TYR A 76 5.73 27.13 10.76
C TYR A 76 5.23 27.52 9.39
N THR A 77 5.76 28.61 8.86
CA THR A 77 5.59 29.01 7.47
C THR A 77 6.88 28.72 6.71
N VAL A 78 6.80 27.91 5.66
CA VAL A 78 7.87 27.73 4.70
C VAL A 78 7.63 28.60 3.48
N THR A 79 8.66 29.31 3.03
CA THR A 79 8.64 30.13 1.81
C THR A 79 9.74 29.64 0.90
N VAL A 80 9.39 29.33 -0.34
CA VAL A 80 10.34 29.04 -1.41
C VAL A 80 10.35 30.19 -2.38
N SER A 81 11.54 30.64 -2.75
CA SER A 81 11.76 31.59 -3.86
C SER A 81 12.70 30.98 -4.86
N ALA A 82 12.40 31.14 -6.15
CA ALA A 82 13.23 30.59 -7.22
C ALA A 82 13.37 31.59 -8.37
N LYS A 83 14.45 31.45 -9.15
CA LYS A 83 14.76 32.20 -10.33
C LYS A 83 15.13 31.23 -11.45
N ASP A 84 14.66 31.50 -12.65
CA ASP A 84 14.96 30.70 -13.83
C ASP A 84 16.13 31.27 -14.68
N ASN A 85 16.50 30.54 -15.72
CA ASN A 85 17.54 30.92 -16.69
C ASN A 85 17.15 32.13 -17.55
N TYR A 86 15.89 32.55 -17.55
CA TYR A 86 15.43 33.81 -18.21
C TYR A 86 15.45 34.99 -17.25
N GLY A 87 15.81 34.78 -15.99
CA GLY A 87 15.82 35.81 -14.96
C GLY A 87 14.46 36.08 -14.33
N GLU A 88 13.43 35.31 -14.65
CA GLU A 88 12.14 35.40 -13.99
C GLU A 88 12.21 34.85 -12.56
N THR A 89 11.56 35.53 -11.64
CA THR A 89 11.50 35.13 -10.24
C THR A 89 10.07 34.84 -9.80
N ALA A 90 9.90 33.84 -8.94
CA ALA A 90 8.61 33.53 -8.32
C ALA A 90 8.84 33.08 -6.87
N ALA A 91 7.79 33.17 -6.05
CA ALA A 91 7.78 32.64 -4.70
C ALA A 91 6.44 31.98 -4.38
N ALA A 92 6.48 31.00 -3.49
CA ALA A 92 5.32 30.33 -2.92
C ALA A 92 5.54 30.12 -1.42
N ALA A 93 4.45 30.05 -0.65
CA ALA A 93 4.51 29.74 0.77
C ALA A 93 3.40 28.76 1.15
N CYS A 94 3.67 27.92 2.13
CA CYS A 94 2.68 27.09 2.80
C CYS A 94 3.01 26.98 4.30
N GLU A 95 2.09 26.37 5.04
CA GLU A 95 2.26 26.14 6.48
C GLU A 95 2.37 24.65 6.77
N PHE A 96 3.06 24.32 7.86
CA PHE A 96 3.02 23.02 8.50
C PHE A 96 3.04 23.19 10.01
N ARG A 97 2.68 22.15 10.72
CA ARG A 97 2.73 22.12 12.18
C ARG A 97 3.54 20.94 12.67
N THR A 98 4.19 21.11 13.83
CA THR A 98 4.70 19.97 14.58
C THR A 98 3.61 19.41 15.48
N GLY A 99 3.58 18.09 15.62
CA GLY A 99 2.72 17.40 16.56
C GLY A 99 3.17 17.57 18.02
N LEU A 100 2.58 16.77 18.89
CA LEU A 100 2.93 16.69 20.30
C LEU A 100 4.16 15.78 20.46
N PHE A 101 5.28 16.34 20.88
CA PHE A 101 6.49 15.54 21.12
C PHE A 101 6.35 14.70 22.38
N ARG A 102 7.10 13.62 22.44
CA ARG A 102 6.99 12.61 23.50
C ARG A 102 7.03 13.20 24.92
N GLU A 103 7.94 14.13 25.18
CA GLU A 103 8.16 14.76 26.47
C GLU A 103 7.03 15.67 26.92
N ASP A 104 6.13 16.04 26.01
CA ASP A 104 5.03 16.97 26.29
C ASP A 104 3.71 16.27 26.60
N TRP A 105 3.65 14.94 26.50
CA TRP A 105 2.48 14.17 26.87
C TRP A 105 2.29 14.17 28.39
N GLN A 106 1.10 14.61 28.83
CA GLN A 106 0.66 14.58 30.24
C GLN A 106 -0.45 13.53 30.46
N ALA A 107 -0.97 13.00 29.37
CA ALA A 107 -2.06 12.02 29.36
C ALA A 107 -1.60 10.66 29.88
N GLN A 108 -2.52 9.97 30.54
CA GLN A 108 -2.38 8.58 30.97
C GLN A 108 -3.30 7.70 30.13
N TRP A 109 -2.84 6.48 29.83
CA TRP A 109 -3.72 5.48 29.20
C TRP A 109 -4.86 5.11 30.13
N VAL A 110 -6.08 5.10 29.58
CA VAL A 110 -7.26 4.67 30.32
C VAL A 110 -7.92 3.51 29.59
N GLU A 111 -8.20 2.45 30.33
CA GLU A 111 -8.70 1.16 29.85
C GLU A 111 -10.11 0.90 30.40
N SER A 112 -10.91 0.17 29.65
CA SER A 112 -12.24 -0.27 30.06
C SER A 112 -12.17 -1.33 31.15
N THR A 113 -13.06 -1.22 32.15
CA THR A 113 -13.25 -2.27 33.17
C THR A 113 -14.21 -3.38 32.73
N PHE A 114 -14.90 -3.24 31.60
CA PHE A 114 -15.75 -4.30 31.08
C PHE A 114 -14.95 -5.54 30.72
N ALA A 115 -15.51 -6.70 31.00
CA ALA A 115 -14.94 -7.96 30.53
C ALA A 115 -15.07 -8.05 29.00
N ARG A 116 -14.09 -8.66 28.36
CA ARG A 116 -14.07 -8.93 26.94
C ARG A 116 -14.12 -10.43 26.69
N ASN A 117 -14.89 -10.84 25.73
CA ASN A 117 -14.94 -12.22 25.28
C ASN A 117 -13.70 -12.51 24.39
N PRO A 118 -13.08 -13.69 24.53
CA PRO A 118 -12.03 -14.10 23.61
C PRO A 118 -12.54 -14.09 22.16
N HIS A 119 -11.75 -13.58 21.25
CA HIS A 119 -12.04 -13.72 19.83
C HIS A 119 -11.79 -15.16 19.37
N GLU A 120 -12.82 -15.77 18.81
CA GLU A 120 -12.70 -16.97 18.00
C GLU A 120 -12.84 -16.59 16.52
N MET A 121 -11.98 -17.10 15.69
CA MET A 121 -11.92 -16.77 14.28
C MET A 121 -13.29 -16.98 13.61
N LEU A 122 -13.88 -15.91 13.07
CA LEU A 122 -15.14 -15.88 12.33
C LEU A 122 -16.37 -16.39 13.13
N SER A 123 -16.38 -16.25 14.43
CA SER A 123 -17.50 -16.64 15.27
C SER A 123 -18.63 -15.62 15.24
N ASP A 124 -19.83 -16.04 14.81
CA ASP A 124 -21.03 -15.20 14.69
C ASP A 124 -21.70 -14.87 16.04
N GLY A 125 -21.20 -15.32 17.17
CA GLY A 125 -21.91 -15.22 18.43
C GLY A 125 -21.18 -14.45 19.52
N ILE A 126 -19.99 -13.97 19.27
CA ILE A 126 -19.18 -13.28 20.28
C ILE A 126 -19.49 -11.81 20.25
N GLU A 127 -20.13 -11.33 21.32
CA GLU A 127 -20.43 -9.91 21.50
C GLU A 127 -19.29 -9.25 22.28
N ASN A 128 -18.55 -8.37 21.61
CA ASN A 128 -17.63 -7.39 22.17
C ASN A 128 -18.12 -6.00 21.76
N PRO A 129 -19.01 -5.39 22.58
CA PRO A 129 -19.63 -4.12 22.20
C PRO A 129 -18.63 -3.00 22.00
N VAL A 130 -18.89 -2.15 21.01
CA VAL A 130 -18.20 -0.88 20.84
C VAL A 130 -18.33 -0.08 22.13
N LEU A 131 -17.21 0.47 22.60
CA LEU A 131 -17.12 1.20 23.85
C LEU A 131 -17.20 2.71 23.61
N SER A 132 -17.84 3.44 24.51
CA SER A 132 -17.86 4.90 24.57
C SER A 132 -17.09 5.36 25.81
N PHE A 133 -15.94 5.99 25.61
CA PHE A 133 -15.16 6.66 26.67
C PHE A 133 -15.55 8.14 26.69
N VAL A 134 -16.03 8.62 27.83
CA VAL A 134 -16.60 9.97 27.95
C VAL A 134 -15.94 10.74 29.08
N ARG A 135 -15.55 11.98 28.77
CA ARG A 135 -15.14 12.98 29.75
C ARG A 135 -16.01 14.23 29.64
N LYS A 136 -16.51 14.72 30.77
CA LYS A 136 -17.13 16.03 30.88
C LYS A 136 -16.11 17.05 31.35
N VAL A 137 -16.02 18.17 30.66
CA VAL A 137 -15.07 19.27 30.93
C VAL A 137 -15.85 20.57 31.02
N THR A 138 -15.55 21.36 32.05
CA THR A 138 -16.15 22.71 32.20
C THR A 138 -15.11 23.77 31.92
N LEU A 139 -15.26 24.50 30.82
CA LEU A 139 -14.36 25.58 30.43
C LEU A 139 -14.86 26.92 31.01
N ALA A 140 -14.02 27.55 31.80
CA ALA A 140 -14.39 28.79 32.49
C ALA A 140 -14.38 30.04 31.57
N LYS A 141 -13.64 29.99 30.45
CA LYS A 141 -13.39 31.10 29.54
C LYS A 141 -13.77 30.78 28.10
N THR A 142 -13.78 31.81 27.26
CA THR A 142 -13.98 31.65 25.82
C THR A 142 -12.72 31.13 25.16
N VAL A 143 -12.84 30.05 24.36
CA VAL A 143 -11.74 29.42 23.63
C VAL A 143 -11.32 30.29 22.45
N ALA A 144 -10.04 30.54 22.29
CA ALA A 144 -9.45 31.16 21.10
C ALA A 144 -8.96 30.10 20.10
N SER A 145 -8.30 29.07 20.60
CA SER A 145 -7.87 27.91 19.80
C SER A 145 -7.76 26.66 20.68
N ALA A 146 -8.00 25.49 20.10
CA ALA A 146 -7.84 24.23 20.81
C ALA A 146 -7.43 23.10 19.85
N ALA A 147 -6.39 22.36 20.26
CA ALA A 147 -5.93 21.16 19.57
C ALA A 147 -6.12 19.93 20.45
N MET A 148 -6.63 18.85 19.87
CA MET A 148 -6.75 17.56 20.55
C MET A 148 -5.85 16.53 19.88
N TYR A 149 -4.99 15.91 20.66
CA TYR A 149 -4.15 14.78 20.28
C TYR A 149 -4.78 13.52 20.85
N ALA A 150 -5.05 12.53 20.02
CA ALA A 150 -5.76 11.33 20.46
C ALA A 150 -5.28 10.08 19.75
N THR A 151 -5.31 8.95 20.46
CA THR A 151 -5.08 7.61 19.92
C THR A 151 -5.80 6.56 20.76
N CYS A 152 -5.79 5.31 20.31
CA CYS A 152 -6.31 4.19 21.06
C CYS A 152 -5.60 2.88 20.71
N TYR A 153 -5.76 1.87 21.54
CA TYR A 153 -5.63 0.47 21.15
C TYR A 153 -7.02 -0.02 20.71
N GLY A 154 -7.16 -0.30 19.42
CA GLY A 154 -8.39 -0.52 18.69
C GLY A 154 -8.50 0.44 17.50
N VAL A 155 -9.73 0.78 17.10
CA VAL A 155 -10.04 1.87 16.17
C VAL A 155 -11.06 2.80 16.81
N TYR A 156 -10.95 4.12 16.56
CA TYR A 156 -11.83 5.07 17.25
C TYR A 156 -12.45 6.13 16.35
N ARG A 157 -13.53 6.71 16.85
CA ARG A 157 -14.15 7.92 16.32
C ARG A 157 -14.26 8.95 17.44
N LEU A 158 -13.69 10.14 17.22
CA LEU A 158 -13.75 11.25 18.17
C LEU A 158 -15.04 12.04 17.95
N LEU A 159 -15.71 12.38 19.07
CA LEU A 159 -16.82 13.30 19.13
C LEU A 159 -16.55 14.40 20.18
N VAL A 160 -16.78 15.64 19.81
CA VAL A 160 -16.76 16.79 20.72
C VAL A 160 -18.13 17.41 20.70
N ASN A 161 -18.81 17.41 21.88
CA ASN A 161 -20.22 17.81 21.99
C ASN A 161 -21.14 17.11 20.99
N GLY A 162 -20.90 15.79 20.75
CA GLY A 162 -21.65 14.95 19.84
C GLY A 162 -21.36 15.17 18.36
N LYS A 163 -20.35 15.97 18.01
CA LYS A 163 -19.99 16.26 16.62
C LYS A 163 -18.60 15.72 16.30
N ARG A 164 -18.42 15.20 15.09
CA ARG A 164 -17.11 14.78 14.56
C ARG A 164 -16.29 16.02 14.18
N PRO A 165 -15.00 16.11 14.58
CA PRO A 165 -14.13 17.20 14.14
C PRO A 165 -13.73 17.10 12.66
N ASP A 166 -13.65 15.89 12.11
CA ASP A 166 -13.30 15.63 10.73
C ASP A 166 -14.00 14.38 10.17
N ASN A 167 -13.61 13.94 8.98
CA ASN A 167 -14.19 12.81 8.26
C ASN A 167 -13.31 11.54 8.25
N ARG A 168 -12.24 11.50 9.07
CA ARG A 168 -11.37 10.31 9.12
C ARG A 168 -12.08 9.08 9.66
N GLU A 169 -11.76 7.95 9.10
CA GLU A 169 -12.26 6.65 9.50
C GLU A 169 -11.10 5.78 9.99
N PHE A 170 -11.37 4.77 10.80
CA PHE A 170 -10.38 3.80 11.28
C PHE A 170 -9.13 4.38 11.96
N ALA A 171 -9.18 5.59 12.52
CA ALA A 171 -8.08 6.06 13.36
C ALA A 171 -7.86 5.06 14.53
N PRO A 172 -6.62 4.78 14.94
CA PRO A 172 -5.37 5.44 14.58
C PRO A 172 -4.64 4.87 13.37
N GLU A 173 -5.27 4.17 12.45
CA GLU A 173 -4.71 3.47 11.30
C GLU A 173 -4.12 2.10 11.67
N PHE A 174 -3.78 1.30 10.65
CA PHE A 174 -3.14 -0.01 10.82
C PHE A 174 -1.62 0.13 10.72
N THR A 175 -0.91 -0.09 11.82
CA THR A 175 0.55 0.02 11.90
C THR A 175 1.14 -1.19 12.63
N ALA A 176 2.46 -1.30 12.66
CA ALA A 176 3.18 -2.24 13.50
C ALA A 176 3.08 -1.77 14.97
N TYR A 177 1.93 -1.97 15.60
CA TYR A 177 1.54 -1.39 16.91
C TYR A 177 2.55 -1.61 18.04
N LYS A 178 3.36 -2.65 17.95
CA LYS A 178 4.45 -2.91 18.88
C LYS A 178 5.51 -1.79 18.89
N SER A 179 5.71 -1.13 17.75
CA SER A 179 6.79 -0.16 17.52
C SER A 179 6.29 1.20 17.07
N ILE A 180 5.12 1.24 16.43
CA ILE A 180 4.54 2.45 15.85
C ILE A 180 3.04 2.46 16.13
N LEU A 181 2.59 3.46 16.87
CA LEU A 181 1.18 3.76 17.08
C LEU A 181 0.94 5.22 16.74
N TYR A 182 0.13 5.47 15.71
CA TYR A 182 -0.18 6.84 15.34
C TYR A 182 -1.12 7.48 16.34
N TYR A 183 -0.87 8.76 16.62
CA TYR A 183 -1.87 9.65 17.20
C TYR A 183 -2.32 10.68 16.16
N GLN A 184 -3.56 11.08 16.25
CA GLN A 184 -4.16 12.08 15.38
C GLN A 184 -4.22 13.42 16.07
N THR A 185 -4.06 14.50 15.30
CA THR A 185 -4.23 15.88 15.73
C THR A 185 -5.51 16.45 15.12
N TYR A 186 -6.37 17.01 15.98
CA TYR A 186 -7.64 17.61 15.59
C TYR A 186 -7.71 19.07 15.98
N ASP A 187 -8.15 19.94 15.09
CA ASP A 187 -8.63 21.28 15.48
C ASP A 187 -10.06 21.16 16.02
N VAL A 188 -10.19 21.28 17.32
CA VAL A 188 -11.49 21.18 17.99
C VAL A 188 -12.04 22.54 18.42
N THR A 189 -11.38 23.63 18.03
CA THR A 189 -11.80 25.03 18.35
C THR A 189 -13.27 25.29 18.08
N PRO A 190 -13.82 24.95 16.88
CA PRO A 190 -15.21 25.28 16.55
C PRO A 190 -16.25 24.42 17.27
N PHE A 191 -15.81 23.36 17.95
CA PHE A 191 -16.69 22.41 18.65
C PHE A 191 -16.78 22.66 20.15
N LEU A 192 -15.88 23.47 20.72
CA LEU A 192 -15.85 23.81 22.15
C LEU A 192 -16.61 25.08 22.46
N GLN A 193 -17.20 25.12 23.65
CA GLN A 193 -17.93 26.29 24.17
C GLN A 193 -17.51 26.61 25.60
N LYS A 194 -17.69 27.84 25.99
CA LYS A 194 -17.61 28.19 27.42
C LYS A 194 -18.72 27.48 28.19
N GLY A 195 -18.37 26.86 29.33
CA GLY A 195 -19.29 26.03 30.11
C GLY A 195 -18.99 24.54 29.91
N GLU A 196 -20.02 23.70 30.05
CA GLU A 196 -19.90 22.26 29.97
C GLU A 196 -19.65 21.82 28.51
N ASN A 197 -18.66 20.91 28.33
CA ASN A 197 -18.34 20.23 27.10
C ASN A 197 -18.20 18.74 27.35
N THR A 198 -18.45 17.95 26.34
CA THR A 198 -18.31 16.50 26.36
C THR A 198 -17.28 16.07 25.31
N LEU A 199 -16.23 15.38 25.74
CA LEU A 199 -15.29 14.67 24.89
C LEU A 199 -15.69 13.21 24.91
N GLU A 200 -15.81 12.58 23.74
CA GLU A 200 -16.22 11.19 23.62
C GLU A 200 -15.39 10.48 22.56
N MET A 201 -14.86 9.32 22.89
CA MET A 201 -14.22 8.42 21.95
C MET A 201 -15.01 7.11 21.88
N LEU A 202 -15.63 6.84 20.71
CA LEU A 202 -16.20 5.53 20.40
C LEU A 202 -15.07 4.62 19.91
N VAL A 203 -14.91 3.46 20.53
CA VAL A 203 -13.79 2.55 20.25
C VAL A 203 -14.31 1.17 19.89
N GLY A 204 -13.97 0.72 18.69
CA GLY A 204 -14.20 -0.63 18.17
C GLY A 204 -12.91 -1.45 18.13
N ASP A 205 -13.04 -2.70 17.75
CA ASP A 205 -11.93 -3.66 17.72
C ASP A 205 -10.85 -3.30 16.68
N GLY A 206 -11.26 -3.05 15.44
CA GLY A 206 -10.36 -2.79 14.33
C GLY A 206 -9.32 -3.91 14.16
N TRP A 207 -8.18 -3.58 13.57
CA TRP A 207 -7.08 -4.53 13.35
C TRP A 207 -6.37 -4.97 14.63
N TYR A 208 -6.53 -4.21 15.72
CA TYR A 208 -5.83 -4.54 16.98
C TYR A 208 -6.38 -5.79 17.66
N PHE A 209 -7.71 -5.96 17.63
CA PHE A 209 -8.41 -7.01 18.36
C PHE A 209 -9.16 -7.99 17.47
N ASP A 210 -9.11 -7.84 16.13
CA ASP A 210 -9.85 -8.75 15.27
C ASP A 210 -9.32 -10.21 15.34
N SER A 211 -10.11 -11.11 14.80
CA SER A 211 -9.83 -12.54 14.89
C SER A 211 -8.78 -13.03 13.89
N GLN A 212 -8.43 -12.26 12.88
CA GLN A 212 -7.61 -12.71 11.76
C GLN A 212 -6.32 -11.90 11.59
N THR A 213 -6.39 -10.58 11.64
CA THR A 213 -5.25 -9.68 11.39
C THR A 213 -4.64 -9.07 12.64
N ALA A 214 -5.04 -9.52 13.84
CA ALA A 214 -4.43 -9.07 15.08
C ALA A 214 -2.90 -9.18 15.00
N THR A 215 -2.21 -8.07 15.23
CA THR A 215 -0.77 -7.98 15.03
C THR A 215 0.04 -8.74 16.08
N VAL A 216 1.25 -9.14 15.71
CA VAL A 216 2.20 -9.78 16.64
C VAL A 216 2.65 -8.77 17.71
N GLY A 217 2.81 -9.25 18.94
CA GLY A 217 3.32 -8.44 20.05
C GLY A 217 2.31 -7.44 20.62
N THR A 218 1.02 -7.61 20.35
CA THR A 218 -0.06 -6.87 21.00
C THR A 218 -0.51 -7.65 22.23
N ASP A 219 -0.10 -7.16 23.41
CA ASP A 219 -0.35 -7.88 24.68
C ASP A 219 -1.53 -7.29 25.48
N HIS A 220 -2.14 -6.19 24.96
CA HIS A 220 -3.28 -5.58 25.64
C HIS A 220 -4.56 -6.34 25.32
N GLU A 221 -5.31 -6.67 26.37
CA GLU A 221 -6.52 -7.48 26.25
C GLU A 221 -7.78 -6.67 26.01
N LYS A 222 -7.73 -5.35 26.22
CA LYS A 222 -8.92 -4.48 26.19
C LYS A 222 -8.65 -3.17 25.48
N PRO A 223 -9.67 -2.59 24.83
CA PRO A 223 -9.58 -1.26 24.26
C PRO A 223 -9.21 -0.20 25.30
N SER A 224 -8.27 0.65 24.93
CA SER A 224 -7.75 1.73 25.77
C SER A 224 -7.63 3.01 24.94
N VAL A 225 -7.78 4.15 25.57
CA VAL A 225 -7.64 5.47 24.93
C VAL A 225 -6.59 6.31 25.61
N LEU A 226 -5.95 7.17 24.83
CA LEU A 226 -5.03 8.21 25.28
C LEU A 226 -5.37 9.50 24.54
N TYR A 227 -5.57 10.61 25.26
CA TYR A 227 -5.79 11.90 24.63
C TYR A 227 -5.29 13.06 25.48
N GLN A 228 -4.93 14.17 24.80
CA GLN A 228 -4.56 15.44 25.39
C GLN A 228 -5.21 16.56 24.60
N LEU A 229 -6.06 17.36 25.26
CA LEU A 229 -6.68 18.55 24.71
C LEU A 229 -5.96 19.78 25.25
N GLU A 230 -5.40 20.58 24.37
CA GLU A 230 -4.72 21.83 24.70
C GLU A 230 -5.55 23.01 24.25
N ILE A 231 -5.83 23.93 25.16
CA ILE A 231 -6.73 25.06 24.96
C ILE A 231 -5.98 26.35 25.20
N THR A 232 -6.12 27.29 24.28
CA THR A 232 -5.73 28.68 24.49
C THR A 232 -6.99 29.54 24.52
N TYR A 233 -7.12 30.32 25.58
CA TYR A 233 -8.26 31.22 25.79
C TYR A 233 -8.04 32.58 25.17
N THR A 234 -9.14 33.33 24.97
CA THR A 234 -9.09 34.70 24.39
C THR A 234 -8.32 35.72 25.24
N ASP A 235 -8.06 35.45 26.52
CA ASP A 235 -7.23 36.26 27.39
C ASP A 235 -5.73 35.86 27.35
N GLY A 236 -5.36 34.91 26.50
CA GLY A 236 -3.98 34.46 26.32
C GLY A 236 -3.53 33.39 27.34
N THR A 237 -4.37 32.98 28.28
CA THR A 237 -4.07 31.87 29.20
C THR A 237 -4.31 30.53 28.51
N SER A 238 -3.67 29.47 28.98
CA SER A 238 -3.80 28.12 28.44
C SER A 238 -4.21 27.13 29.52
N GLU A 239 -4.87 26.04 29.07
CA GLU A 239 -5.28 24.91 29.91
C GLU A 239 -5.03 23.59 29.16
N ILE A 240 -4.63 22.55 29.87
CA ILE A 240 -4.50 21.18 29.33
C ILE A 240 -5.51 20.28 30.04
N VAL A 241 -6.29 19.54 29.25
CA VAL A 241 -7.17 18.47 29.72
C VAL A 241 -6.67 17.16 29.08
N ALA A 242 -6.17 16.28 29.92
CA ALA A 242 -5.61 15.00 29.49
C ALA A 242 -6.37 13.83 30.10
N SER A 243 -6.35 12.67 29.47
CA SER A 243 -6.89 11.44 30.04
C SER A 243 -6.15 11.08 31.32
N ASP A 244 -6.90 10.76 32.42
CA ASP A 244 -6.33 10.63 33.77
C ASP A 244 -7.12 9.65 34.68
N GLY A 245 -8.08 8.90 34.13
CA GLY A 245 -8.92 7.96 34.89
C GLY A 245 -10.23 8.56 35.43
N THR A 246 -10.50 9.84 35.18
CA THR A 246 -11.81 10.44 35.52
C THR A 246 -12.88 10.24 34.47
N GLU A 247 -12.54 9.58 33.37
CA GLU A 247 -13.45 9.16 32.31
C GLU A 247 -14.42 8.11 32.83
N ILE A 248 -15.57 8.04 32.17
CA ILE A 248 -16.51 6.90 32.31
C ILE A 248 -16.55 6.14 30.99
N CYS A 249 -16.74 4.82 31.06
CA CYS A 249 -16.90 3.96 29.91
C CYS A 249 -18.29 3.34 29.88
N ARG A 250 -18.87 3.15 28.69
CA ARG A 250 -20.14 2.45 28.45
C ARG A 250 -19.99 1.48 27.30
N GLN A 251 -20.70 0.39 27.34
CA GLN A 251 -20.98 -0.43 26.18
C GLN A 251 -22.12 0.20 25.39
N THR A 252 -21.91 0.38 24.09
CA THR A 252 -22.95 0.88 23.19
C THR A 252 -23.91 -0.24 22.78
N ASN A 253 -24.87 0.07 21.94
CA ASN A 253 -25.76 -0.91 21.32
C ASN A 253 -25.23 -1.49 19.99
N ILE A 254 -23.98 -1.15 19.59
CA ILE A 254 -23.22 -1.89 18.58
C ILE A 254 -22.58 -3.07 19.32
N LEU A 255 -23.15 -4.25 19.13
CA LEU A 255 -22.83 -5.44 19.93
C LEU A 255 -21.50 -6.09 19.52
N TYR A 256 -21.10 -5.92 18.30
CA TYR A 256 -19.74 -6.15 17.76
C TYR A 256 -19.55 -5.38 16.46
N SER A 257 -18.29 -5.09 16.15
CA SER A 257 -17.86 -4.56 14.87
C SER A 257 -16.50 -5.18 14.52
N ASP A 258 -16.53 -6.19 13.66
CA ASP A 258 -15.38 -6.99 13.24
C ASP A 258 -15.13 -6.80 11.74
N LEU A 259 -13.88 -6.73 11.34
CA LEU A 259 -13.51 -6.46 9.94
C LEU A 259 -13.93 -7.58 8.97
N PHE A 260 -14.04 -8.83 9.45
CA PHE A 260 -14.34 -10.01 8.62
C PHE A 260 -15.78 -10.50 8.78
N VAL A 261 -16.32 -10.39 9.97
CA VAL A 261 -17.71 -10.78 10.27
C VAL A 261 -18.66 -9.67 9.79
N GLY A 262 -18.37 -8.43 10.14
CA GLY A 262 -19.20 -7.25 9.92
C GLY A 262 -19.64 -6.63 11.24
N GLU A 263 -20.73 -5.85 11.23
CA GLU A 263 -21.22 -5.12 12.39
C GLU A 263 -22.65 -5.57 12.77
N LYS A 264 -22.89 -5.74 14.06
CA LYS A 264 -24.23 -5.97 14.61
C LYS A 264 -24.64 -4.87 15.56
N VAL A 265 -25.75 -4.21 15.26
CA VAL A 265 -26.35 -3.19 16.10
C VAL A 265 -27.76 -3.59 16.51
N ASP A 266 -28.09 -3.39 17.80
CA ASP A 266 -29.46 -3.54 18.31
C ASP A 266 -29.98 -2.19 18.78
N LEU A 267 -30.73 -1.51 17.92
CA LEU A 267 -31.28 -0.19 18.18
C LEU A 267 -32.47 -0.21 19.17
N THR A 268 -32.88 -1.38 19.61
CA THR A 268 -33.90 -1.53 20.66
C THR A 268 -33.30 -1.54 22.07
N LYS A 269 -31.99 -1.79 22.18
CA LYS A 269 -31.25 -1.85 23.44
C LYS A 269 -30.70 -0.48 23.84
N PRO A 270 -30.84 -0.08 25.10
CA PRO A 270 -30.12 1.08 25.62
C PRO A 270 -28.64 0.76 25.79
N TRP A 271 -27.82 1.79 25.81
CA TRP A 271 -26.42 1.64 26.23
C TRP A 271 -26.32 1.20 27.69
N SER A 272 -25.24 0.54 28.07
CA SER A 272 -25.04 0.10 29.45
C SER A 272 -24.99 1.28 30.44
N ALA A 273 -25.16 0.99 31.71
CA ALA A 273 -24.81 1.93 32.76
C ALA A 273 -23.32 2.30 32.66
N PRO A 274 -22.96 3.55 33.02
CA PRO A 274 -21.54 3.95 33.01
C PRO A 274 -20.74 3.16 34.05
N ALA A 275 -19.54 2.77 33.67
CA ALA A 275 -18.55 2.13 34.54
C ALA A 275 -17.29 3.02 34.63
N PRO A 276 -16.51 2.96 35.71
CA PRO A 276 -15.23 3.63 35.78
C PRO A 276 -14.23 2.99 34.81
N VAL A 277 -13.20 3.75 34.46
CA VAL A 277 -12.04 3.27 33.70
C VAL A 277 -10.90 2.93 34.66
N GLN A 278 -9.85 2.32 34.14
CA GLN A 278 -8.63 1.96 34.85
C GLN A 278 -7.43 2.62 34.18
N VAL A 279 -6.58 3.28 34.95
CA VAL A 279 -5.33 3.83 34.42
C VAL A 279 -4.32 2.69 34.21
N GLN A 280 -3.61 2.74 33.09
CA GLN A 280 -2.59 1.78 32.70
C GLN A 280 -1.27 2.47 32.38
N GLU A 281 -0.16 1.79 32.67
CA GLU A 281 1.19 2.26 32.37
C GLU A 281 1.69 1.65 31.04
N TYR A 282 1.05 2.03 29.91
CA TYR A 282 1.51 1.60 28.60
C TYR A 282 2.55 2.57 28.01
N PRO A 283 3.48 2.07 27.18
CA PRO A 283 4.57 2.87 26.65
C PRO A 283 4.08 4.03 25.76
N LEU A 284 4.73 5.19 25.87
CA LEU A 284 4.51 6.35 25.00
C LEU A 284 5.58 6.50 23.91
N ASP A 285 6.61 5.67 23.93
CA ASP A 285 7.72 5.73 22.95
C ASP A 285 7.34 5.17 21.57
N VAL A 286 6.25 4.45 21.48
CA VAL A 286 5.67 3.99 20.22
C VAL A 286 4.84 5.05 19.50
N LEU A 287 4.49 6.16 20.19
CA LEU A 287 3.64 7.21 19.64
C LEU A 287 4.36 8.00 18.55
N ARG A 288 3.70 8.18 17.41
CA ARG A 288 4.14 9.02 16.28
C ARG A 288 2.96 9.85 15.76
N ALA A 289 3.23 11.06 15.30
CA ALA A 289 2.24 11.80 14.54
C ALA A 289 1.87 11.04 13.27
N GLN A 290 0.59 11.02 12.91
CA GLN A 290 0.16 10.40 11.65
C GLN A 290 0.80 11.10 10.44
N THR A 291 1.53 10.36 9.63
CA THR A 291 2.35 10.86 8.51
C THR A 291 1.74 10.60 7.13
N LEU A 292 0.56 10.00 7.07
CA LEU A 292 -0.18 9.74 5.82
C LEU A 292 -1.57 10.37 5.91
N GLU A 293 -2.19 10.58 4.76
CA GLU A 293 -3.59 10.99 4.70
C GLU A 293 -4.48 9.93 5.38
N PRO A 294 -5.49 10.35 6.16
CA PRO A 294 -6.35 9.40 6.87
C PRO A 294 -7.27 8.65 5.91
N VAL A 295 -7.64 7.42 6.28
CA VAL A 295 -8.74 6.74 5.62
C VAL A 295 -10.01 7.58 5.71
N CYS A 296 -10.71 7.75 4.60
CA CYS A 296 -11.99 8.45 4.54
C CYS A 296 -12.89 7.92 3.41
N ALA A 297 -14.15 8.36 3.41
CA ALA A 297 -15.06 8.13 2.28
C ALA A 297 -14.63 9.00 1.09
N VAL A 298 -14.31 8.36 -0.05
CA VAL A 298 -13.79 9.03 -1.25
C VAL A 298 -14.78 9.07 -2.41
N GLU A 299 -15.72 8.13 -2.48
CA GLU A 299 -16.71 8.05 -3.55
C GLU A 299 -17.97 7.33 -3.05
N THR A 300 -19.13 7.66 -3.64
CA THR A 300 -20.41 7.01 -3.30
C THR A 300 -21.11 6.54 -4.57
N PHE A 301 -21.67 5.33 -4.52
CA PHE A 301 -22.35 4.67 -5.64
C PHE A 301 -23.82 4.43 -5.30
N LYS A 302 -24.68 4.78 -6.23
CA LYS A 302 -26.11 4.43 -6.18
C LYS A 302 -26.33 3.06 -6.80
N VAL A 303 -27.42 2.39 -6.42
CA VAL A 303 -27.90 1.17 -7.06
C VAL A 303 -28.16 1.44 -8.54
N LYS A 304 -27.53 0.67 -9.41
CA LYS A 304 -27.74 0.75 -10.87
C LYS A 304 -28.86 -0.15 -11.36
N ARG A 305 -29.03 -1.29 -10.74
CA ARG A 305 -30.12 -2.23 -11.05
C ARG A 305 -30.44 -3.11 -9.87
N THR A 306 -31.69 -3.53 -9.79
CA THR A 306 -32.18 -4.54 -8.88
C THR A 306 -32.32 -5.86 -9.62
N ILE A 307 -31.89 -6.95 -9.00
CA ILE A 307 -31.93 -8.31 -9.56
C ILE A 307 -32.76 -9.18 -8.62
N GLU A 308 -33.83 -9.73 -9.12
CA GLU A 308 -34.58 -10.81 -8.45
C GLU A 308 -34.15 -12.13 -9.10
N ASN A 309 -33.78 -13.10 -8.29
CA ASN A 309 -33.27 -14.39 -8.77
C ASN A 309 -34.25 -15.54 -8.45
N PRO A 310 -34.04 -16.74 -9.02
CA PRO A 310 -34.94 -17.90 -8.78
C PRO A 310 -35.05 -18.33 -7.31
N LYS A 311 -34.14 -17.91 -6.45
CA LYS A 311 -34.16 -18.19 -5.01
C LYS A 311 -34.98 -17.15 -4.23
N GLY A 312 -35.58 -16.17 -4.90
CA GLY A 312 -36.35 -15.09 -4.27
C GLY A 312 -35.49 -14.08 -3.52
N GLN A 313 -34.18 -14.02 -3.80
CA GLN A 313 -33.26 -13.02 -3.20
C GLN A 313 -33.36 -11.72 -3.99
N MET A 314 -33.60 -10.62 -3.30
CA MET A 314 -33.49 -9.27 -3.85
C MET A 314 -32.04 -8.79 -3.78
N ILE A 315 -31.38 -8.63 -4.91
CA ILE A 315 -29.98 -8.21 -5.01
C ILE A 315 -29.89 -6.81 -5.62
N PHE A 316 -29.09 -5.97 -5.03
CA PHE A 316 -28.79 -4.64 -5.53
C PHE A 316 -27.37 -4.59 -6.07
N ASP A 317 -27.21 -4.19 -7.36
CA ASP A 317 -25.94 -4.04 -8.07
C ASP A 317 -25.54 -2.57 -8.13
N PHE A 318 -24.42 -2.21 -7.54
CA PHE A 318 -23.84 -0.85 -7.61
C PHE A 318 -23.03 -0.61 -8.87
N GLY A 319 -22.74 -1.67 -9.64
CA GLY A 319 -22.05 -1.59 -10.93
C GLY A 319 -20.53 -1.42 -10.87
N GLN A 320 -19.93 -1.40 -9.69
CA GLN A 320 -18.51 -1.31 -9.45
C GLN A 320 -18.16 -2.09 -8.18
N VAL A 321 -17.10 -2.91 -8.22
CA VAL A 321 -16.53 -3.49 -7.00
C VAL A 321 -15.82 -2.37 -6.23
N ILE A 322 -16.10 -2.29 -4.94
CA ILE A 322 -15.49 -1.31 -4.02
C ILE A 322 -15.06 -1.98 -2.70
N ALA A 323 -14.09 -1.37 -2.03
CA ALA A 323 -13.82 -1.57 -0.61
C ALA A 323 -14.58 -0.50 0.17
N GLY A 324 -15.49 -0.89 1.06
CA GLY A 324 -16.27 0.12 1.77
C GLY A 324 -17.47 -0.42 2.54
N ARG A 325 -18.49 0.39 2.64
CA ARG A 325 -19.68 0.13 3.46
C ARG A 325 -20.96 0.40 2.69
N CYS A 326 -22.04 -0.27 3.10
CA CYS A 326 -23.37 0.06 2.62
C CYS A 326 -24.04 1.03 3.61
N ARG A 327 -24.48 2.19 3.10
CA ARG A 327 -25.39 3.10 3.82
C ARG A 327 -26.82 2.74 3.42
N ILE A 328 -27.69 2.55 4.42
CA ILE A 328 -29.08 2.16 4.21
C ILE A 328 -30.04 3.06 4.98
N ARG A 329 -31.14 3.43 4.35
CA ARG A 329 -32.29 4.07 5.01
C ARG A 329 -33.34 3.01 5.32
N LEU A 330 -33.62 2.81 6.60
CA LEU A 330 -34.55 1.79 7.12
C LEU A 330 -35.83 2.41 7.69
N ARG A 331 -36.95 1.75 7.41
CA ARG A 331 -38.31 2.14 7.90
C ARG A 331 -39.05 0.93 8.45
N GLU A 332 -38.32 -0.01 9.03
CA GLU A 332 -38.90 -1.28 9.50
C GLU A 332 -39.44 -1.15 10.92
N LYS A 333 -40.39 -2.05 11.27
CA LYS A 333 -40.98 -2.09 12.61
C LYS A 333 -39.93 -2.39 13.68
N ARG A 334 -40.18 -1.92 14.91
CA ARG A 334 -39.36 -2.22 16.08
C ARG A 334 -39.15 -3.73 16.24
N GLY A 335 -37.88 -4.13 16.40
CA GLY A 335 -37.48 -5.51 16.58
C GLY A 335 -37.33 -6.30 15.28
N THR A 336 -37.60 -5.70 14.10
CA THR A 336 -37.30 -6.33 12.83
C THR A 336 -35.76 -6.43 12.69
N GLU A 337 -35.29 -7.63 12.40
CA GLU A 337 -33.87 -7.87 12.09
C GLU A 337 -33.65 -7.76 10.58
N VAL A 338 -32.80 -6.81 10.17
CA VAL A 338 -32.34 -6.62 8.79
C VAL A 338 -30.92 -7.11 8.69
N ARG A 339 -30.63 -7.94 7.67
CA ARG A 339 -29.29 -8.42 7.35
C ARG A 339 -28.90 -7.95 5.97
N ILE A 340 -27.67 -7.43 5.84
CA ILE A 340 -27.08 -7.02 4.58
C ILE A 340 -25.86 -7.89 4.32
N HIS A 341 -25.93 -8.71 3.28
CA HIS A 341 -24.82 -9.58 2.85
C HIS A 341 -24.10 -8.95 1.66
N HIS A 342 -22.80 -8.86 1.72
CA HIS A 342 -21.95 -8.23 0.69
C HIS A 342 -21.22 -9.27 -0.14
N THR A 343 -21.10 -9.06 -1.45
CA THR A 343 -20.32 -9.91 -2.33
C THR A 343 -19.79 -9.15 -3.55
N GLU A 344 -18.62 -9.56 -4.02
CA GLU A 344 -17.98 -9.01 -5.23
C GLU A 344 -18.59 -9.59 -6.51
N MET A 345 -19.13 -10.83 -6.44
CA MET A 345 -19.61 -11.58 -7.59
C MET A 345 -20.93 -12.32 -7.27
N LEU A 346 -21.66 -12.68 -8.29
CA LEU A 346 -22.86 -13.53 -8.20
C LEU A 346 -22.62 -14.90 -8.86
N ASN A 347 -23.38 -15.90 -8.43
CA ASN A 347 -23.46 -17.18 -9.16
C ASN A 347 -24.10 -17.00 -10.55
N THR A 348 -23.97 -18.01 -11.41
CA THR A 348 -24.56 -17.99 -12.77
C THR A 348 -26.08 -17.83 -12.79
N ASP A 349 -26.76 -18.24 -11.72
CA ASP A 349 -28.20 -18.03 -11.52
C ASP A 349 -28.53 -16.66 -10.90
N ASN A 350 -27.57 -15.76 -10.83
CA ASN A 350 -27.62 -14.46 -10.15
C ASN A 350 -27.92 -14.55 -8.65
N SER A 351 -27.71 -15.70 -8.00
CA SER A 351 -27.81 -15.79 -6.55
C SER A 351 -26.54 -15.28 -5.87
N TYR A 352 -26.66 -14.96 -4.58
CA TYR A 352 -25.55 -14.56 -3.74
C TYR A 352 -24.41 -15.60 -3.78
N PHE A 353 -23.19 -15.11 -3.98
CA PHE A 353 -21.96 -15.91 -3.95
C PHE A 353 -21.24 -15.67 -2.62
N ALA A 354 -21.16 -16.71 -1.78
CA ALA A 354 -20.51 -16.61 -0.49
C ALA A 354 -18.99 -16.54 -0.61
N ALA A 355 -18.36 -15.57 0.03
CA ALA A 355 -16.92 -15.50 0.21
C ALA A 355 -16.39 -16.73 0.98
N LEU A 356 -15.08 -17.02 0.83
CA LEU A 356 -14.49 -18.23 1.42
C LEU A 356 -14.42 -18.18 2.95
N SER A 357 -13.96 -17.08 3.53
CA SER A 357 -13.66 -16.97 4.95
C SER A 357 -14.42 -15.84 5.63
N ALA A 358 -14.48 -14.64 5.04
CA ALA A 358 -15.18 -13.51 5.63
C ALA A 358 -16.71 -13.67 5.54
N ARG A 359 -17.42 -13.28 6.59
CA ARG A 359 -18.90 -13.31 6.61
C ARG A 359 -19.51 -12.13 5.87
N GLN A 360 -18.84 -10.98 5.92
CA GLN A 360 -19.22 -9.74 5.23
C GLN A 360 -20.69 -9.37 5.39
N ARG A 361 -21.18 -9.31 6.65
CA ARG A 361 -22.60 -9.17 6.93
C ARG A 361 -22.87 -8.17 8.04
N GLU A 362 -23.71 -7.17 7.79
CA GLU A 362 -24.31 -6.37 8.83
C GLU A 362 -25.62 -6.99 9.32
N THR A 363 -25.87 -6.82 10.61
CA THR A 363 -27.15 -7.20 11.25
C THR A 363 -27.69 -6.03 12.06
N ILE A 364 -28.88 -5.55 11.71
CA ILE A 364 -29.50 -4.37 12.32
C ILE A 364 -30.84 -4.77 12.92
N VAL A 365 -30.98 -4.65 14.24
CA VAL A 365 -32.32 -4.78 14.90
C VAL A 365 -32.92 -3.39 15.00
N CYS A 366 -33.99 -3.14 14.25
CA CYS A 366 -34.57 -1.82 14.03
C CYS A 366 -35.28 -1.28 15.28
N SER A 367 -35.18 0.03 15.54
CA SER A 367 -35.90 0.74 16.62
C SER A 367 -37.38 0.92 16.37
N GLY A 368 -37.82 0.90 15.13
CA GLY A 368 -39.16 1.29 14.68
C GLY A 368 -39.25 2.71 14.13
N ASP A 369 -38.20 3.49 14.27
CA ASP A 369 -38.07 4.83 13.68
C ASP A 369 -37.48 4.73 12.27
N GLU A 370 -37.70 5.75 11.45
CA GLU A 370 -36.92 5.92 10.22
C GLU A 370 -35.49 6.32 10.57
N ILE A 371 -34.50 5.54 10.10
CA ILE A 371 -33.10 5.77 10.39
C ILE A 371 -32.26 5.66 9.11
N THR A 372 -31.15 6.38 9.08
CA THR A 372 -30.03 6.10 8.16
C THR A 372 -28.93 5.41 8.95
N TYR A 373 -28.59 4.21 8.54
CA TYR A 373 -27.55 3.41 9.17
C TYR A 373 -26.37 3.23 8.20
N GLU A 374 -25.17 3.33 8.73
CA GLU A 374 -23.91 3.03 8.07
C GLU A 374 -22.98 2.41 9.13
N PRO A 375 -22.41 1.22 8.92
CA PRO A 375 -21.53 0.58 9.90
C PRO A 375 -20.32 1.46 10.20
N MET A 376 -19.80 1.39 11.43
CA MET A 376 -18.82 2.37 11.90
C MET A 376 -17.38 1.87 11.79
N PHE A 377 -17.10 0.63 12.19
CA PHE A 377 -15.76 0.11 12.38
C PHE A 377 -15.49 -1.17 11.57
N THR A 378 -16.20 -1.36 10.47
CA THR A 378 -15.99 -2.45 9.52
C THR A 378 -16.08 -1.94 8.08
N PHE A 379 -15.58 -2.73 7.15
CA PHE A 379 -15.71 -2.52 5.70
C PHE A 379 -15.70 -3.87 4.97
N HIS A 380 -16.18 -3.88 3.74
CA HIS A 380 -16.32 -5.08 2.91
C HIS A 380 -15.83 -4.80 1.49
N GLY A 381 -15.35 -5.86 0.81
CA GLY A 381 -15.17 -5.88 -0.63
C GLY A 381 -16.48 -6.32 -1.31
N PHE A 382 -17.12 -5.46 -2.13
CA PHE A 382 -18.40 -5.81 -2.74
C PHE A 382 -18.75 -4.96 -3.95
N ARG A 383 -19.57 -5.54 -4.80
CA ARG A 383 -20.33 -4.86 -5.86
C ARG A 383 -21.82 -5.04 -5.65
N TYR A 384 -22.20 -6.15 -5.02
CA TYR A 384 -23.59 -6.55 -4.82
C TYR A 384 -23.91 -6.69 -3.34
N ILE A 385 -25.13 -6.36 -2.98
CA ILE A 385 -25.67 -6.71 -1.68
C ILE A 385 -26.96 -7.52 -1.84
N TRP A 386 -27.14 -8.50 -0.94
CA TRP A 386 -28.40 -9.19 -0.73
C TRP A 386 -28.94 -8.76 0.62
N VAL A 387 -30.22 -8.36 0.66
CA VAL A 387 -30.83 -7.80 1.86
C VAL A 387 -31.98 -8.69 2.30
N GLU A 388 -31.97 -9.06 3.58
CA GLU A 388 -33.02 -9.81 4.26
C GLU A 388 -33.70 -8.94 5.30
N GLY A 389 -35.02 -9.12 5.50
CA GLY A 389 -35.79 -8.47 6.57
C GLY A 389 -36.19 -7.02 6.30
N ALA A 390 -35.76 -6.40 5.21
CA ALA A 390 -36.10 -5.02 4.85
C ALA A 390 -37.25 -4.99 3.81
N ALA A 391 -38.47 -5.29 4.24
CA ALA A 391 -39.61 -5.40 3.34
C ALA A 391 -40.01 -4.07 2.67
N ASN A 392 -39.66 -2.93 3.27
CA ASN A 392 -40.02 -1.59 2.82
C ASN A 392 -38.85 -0.85 2.14
N ALA A 393 -37.69 -1.50 1.96
CA ALA A 393 -36.55 -0.88 1.34
C ALA A 393 -36.63 -0.95 -0.20
N ALA A 394 -36.26 0.14 -0.85
CA ALA A 394 -36.18 0.27 -2.30
C ALA A 394 -34.73 0.60 -2.72
N ALA A 395 -34.45 0.53 -4.02
CA ALA A 395 -33.08 0.76 -4.55
C ALA A 395 -32.50 2.13 -4.13
N GLU A 396 -33.30 3.17 -4.04
CA GLU A 396 -32.92 4.50 -3.59
C GLU A 396 -32.58 4.61 -2.10
N ASP A 397 -32.84 3.60 -1.31
CA ASP A 397 -32.50 3.56 0.10
C ASP A 397 -31.07 3.08 0.36
N PHE A 398 -30.36 2.60 -0.69
CA PHE A 398 -29.04 2.06 -0.57
C PHE A 398 -27.98 2.90 -1.29
N GLU A 399 -26.85 3.10 -0.62
CA GLU A 399 -25.64 3.71 -1.18
C GLU A 399 -24.43 2.87 -0.79
N ALA A 400 -23.56 2.58 -1.75
CA ALA A 400 -22.27 2.00 -1.45
C ALA A 400 -21.23 3.13 -1.31
N VAL A 401 -20.52 3.16 -0.18
CA VAL A 401 -19.54 4.20 0.18
C VAL A 401 -18.16 3.59 0.10
N LEU A 402 -17.36 4.02 -0.88
CA LEU A 402 -15.97 3.59 -1.04
C LEU A 402 -15.09 4.29 0.01
N LEU A 403 -14.33 3.49 0.75
CA LEU A 403 -13.32 3.95 1.70
C LEU A 403 -11.92 3.72 1.14
N SER A 404 -11.04 4.68 1.32
CA SER A 404 -9.63 4.57 0.91
C SER A 404 -8.80 5.61 1.67
N THR A 405 -7.50 5.40 1.74
CA THR A 405 -6.56 6.49 2.01
C THR A 405 -6.47 7.33 0.74
N PRO A 406 -6.97 8.57 0.72
CA PRO A 406 -6.96 9.39 -0.49
C PRO A 406 -5.53 9.78 -0.87
N LYS A 407 -5.28 9.79 -2.16
CA LYS A 407 -3.98 10.15 -2.73
C LYS A 407 -4.19 11.05 -3.93
N GLU A 408 -3.27 11.98 -4.13
CA GLU A 408 -3.29 12.84 -5.30
C GLU A 408 -3.10 11.99 -6.58
N ASN A 409 -3.90 12.26 -7.61
CA ASN A 409 -3.78 11.57 -8.88
C ASN A 409 -2.54 12.07 -9.62
N LYS A 410 -1.63 11.16 -9.97
CA LYS A 410 -0.40 11.46 -10.76
C LYS A 410 -0.47 10.98 -12.19
N GLY A 411 -1.40 10.10 -12.55
CA GLY A 411 -1.45 9.52 -13.89
C GLY A 411 -2.83 9.43 -14.50
N SER A 412 -2.87 9.48 -15.83
CA SER A 412 -4.08 9.20 -16.62
C SER A 412 -3.70 8.45 -17.88
N PHE A 413 -4.59 7.57 -18.35
CA PHE A 413 -4.44 6.86 -19.62
C PHE A 413 -5.78 6.82 -20.34
N SER A 414 -5.77 7.12 -21.63
CA SER A 414 -6.88 6.93 -22.54
C SER A 414 -6.38 6.46 -23.91
N CYS A 415 -7.22 5.75 -24.64
CA CYS A 415 -6.86 5.21 -25.95
C CYS A 415 -8.09 4.98 -26.82
N ASP A 416 -7.86 4.60 -28.07
CA ASP A 416 -8.90 4.30 -29.06
C ASP A 416 -9.57 2.92 -28.89
N ASN A 417 -9.34 2.23 -27.75
CA ASN A 417 -9.88 0.92 -27.47
C ASN A 417 -10.59 0.86 -26.10
N ALA A 418 -11.90 0.64 -26.11
CA ALA A 418 -12.74 0.65 -24.92
C ALA A 418 -12.38 -0.46 -23.90
N ASP A 419 -11.86 -1.61 -24.36
CA ASP A 419 -11.46 -2.69 -23.45
C ASP A 419 -10.23 -2.29 -22.63
N PHE A 420 -9.24 -1.60 -23.23
CA PHE A 420 -8.08 -1.08 -22.52
C PHE A 420 -8.42 0.11 -21.61
N GLU A 421 -9.34 0.99 -22.01
CA GLU A 421 -9.85 2.01 -21.09
C GLU A 421 -10.55 1.38 -19.89
N ARG A 422 -11.32 0.28 -20.11
CA ARG A 422 -11.93 -0.47 -19.02
C ARG A 422 -10.88 -1.16 -18.16
N LEU A 423 -9.87 -1.78 -18.74
CA LEU A 423 -8.75 -2.40 -18.04
C LEU A 423 -8.03 -1.38 -17.13
N TYR A 424 -7.67 -0.21 -17.67
CA TYR A 424 -7.05 0.84 -16.88
C TYR A 424 -7.94 1.31 -15.73
N LYS A 425 -9.25 1.45 -15.99
CA LYS A 425 -10.21 1.79 -14.93
C LYS A 425 -10.28 0.70 -13.84
N ASN A 426 -10.23 -0.58 -14.22
CA ASN A 426 -10.19 -1.69 -13.26
C ASN A 426 -8.93 -1.63 -12.40
N ILE A 427 -7.74 -1.38 -13.00
CA ILE A 427 -6.47 -1.18 -12.30
C ILE A 427 -6.59 -0.08 -11.25
N ARG A 428 -7.15 1.08 -11.64
CA ARG A 428 -7.33 2.22 -10.75
C ARG A 428 -8.27 1.93 -9.57
N TYR A 429 -9.36 1.19 -9.80
CA TYR A 429 -10.28 0.81 -8.72
C TYR A 429 -9.65 -0.22 -7.79
N SER A 430 -8.98 -1.26 -8.32
CA SER A 430 -8.28 -2.23 -7.48
C SER A 430 -7.18 -1.56 -6.62
N GLN A 431 -6.46 -0.58 -7.16
CA GLN A 431 -5.51 0.20 -6.37
C GLN A 431 -6.21 0.95 -5.23
N ARG A 432 -7.26 1.72 -5.51
CA ARG A 432 -7.98 2.50 -4.49
C ARG A 432 -8.61 1.63 -3.42
N ASN A 433 -9.20 0.50 -3.81
CA ASN A 433 -9.87 -0.42 -2.92
C ASN A 433 -8.91 -1.09 -1.94
N ASN A 434 -7.67 -1.31 -2.34
CA ASN A 434 -6.66 -2.02 -1.58
C ASN A 434 -5.59 -1.12 -0.95
N MET A 435 -5.70 0.21 -1.09
CA MET A 435 -4.78 1.17 -0.47
C MET A 435 -5.51 1.93 0.66
N MET A 436 -5.84 1.19 1.73
CA MET A 436 -6.59 1.67 2.90
C MET A 436 -5.73 1.45 4.14
N SER A 437 -5.14 2.53 4.68
CA SER A 437 -4.16 2.51 5.78
C SER A 437 -2.84 1.83 5.40
N ILE A 438 -2.93 0.65 4.83
CA ILE A 438 -1.83 -0.17 4.29
C ILE A 438 -2.20 -0.69 2.90
N PRO A 439 -1.22 -1.17 2.10
CA PRO A 439 -1.53 -1.90 0.86
C PRO A 439 -2.00 -3.31 1.19
N THR A 440 -3.31 -3.57 1.12
CA THR A 440 -3.88 -4.91 1.33
C THR A 440 -3.93 -5.69 0.02
N ASP A 441 -3.84 -7.02 0.08
CA ASP A 441 -4.00 -7.92 -1.07
C ASP A 441 -5.41 -7.82 -1.67
N CYS A 442 -6.42 -7.92 -0.82
CA CYS A 442 -7.82 -7.89 -1.20
C CYS A 442 -8.71 -7.28 -0.09
N PRO A 443 -9.84 -6.62 -0.43
CA PRO A 443 -10.70 -5.97 0.57
C PRO A 443 -11.73 -6.92 1.16
N GLN A 444 -11.82 -8.18 0.69
CA GLN A 444 -12.89 -9.10 1.03
C GLN A 444 -12.54 -10.02 2.20
N ARG A 445 -11.50 -10.85 2.07
CA ARG A 445 -11.30 -12.02 2.93
C ARG A 445 -10.00 -12.02 3.75
N GLU A 446 -8.95 -11.32 3.31
CA GLU A 446 -7.65 -11.30 3.97
C GLU A 446 -7.32 -9.93 4.57
N LYS A 447 -7.51 -8.86 3.82
CA LYS A 447 -7.32 -7.46 4.27
C LYS A 447 -5.97 -7.24 4.94
N ALA A 448 -4.94 -7.94 4.44
CA ALA A 448 -3.60 -7.98 5.03
C ALA A 448 -2.56 -7.37 4.08
N GLY A 449 -1.51 -6.79 4.64
CA GLY A 449 -0.44 -6.16 3.88
C GLY A 449 0.54 -7.17 3.30
N TRP A 450 0.10 -8.00 2.37
CA TRP A 450 0.91 -9.01 1.71
C TRP A 450 2.08 -8.38 0.95
N THR A 451 3.29 -8.76 1.33
CA THR A 451 4.53 -8.14 0.85
C THR A 451 4.84 -8.48 -0.60
N GLY A 452 4.46 -9.68 -1.07
CA GLY A 452 4.61 -10.10 -2.46
C GLY A 452 3.78 -9.27 -3.42
N ASP A 453 2.56 -8.96 -3.04
CA ASP A 453 1.62 -8.12 -3.81
C ASP A 453 2.17 -6.73 -4.01
N VAL A 454 2.68 -6.13 -2.94
CA VAL A 454 3.34 -4.81 -2.99
C VAL A 454 4.58 -4.85 -3.88
N LEU A 455 5.43 -5.89 -3.76
CA LEU A 455 6.61 -6.05 -4.60
C LEU A 455 6.24 -6.01 -6.09
N VAL A 456 5.18 -6.73 -6.46
CA VAL A 456 4.74 -6.85 -7.86
C VAL A 456 4.19 -5.54 -8.41
N TYR A 457 3.37 -4.81 -7.63
CA TYR A 457 2.54 -3.73 -8.15
C TYR A 457 3.06 -2.32 -7.82
N SER A 458 3.95 -2.15 -6.87
CA SER A 458 4.31 -0.83 -6.32
C SER A 458 4.76 0.19 -7.37
N LYS A 459 5.51 -0.21 -8.39
CA LYS A 459 5.92 0.70 -9.47
C LYS A 459 4.70 1.23 -10.25
N ALA A 460 3.77 0.36 -10.63
CA ALA A 460 2.54 0.76 -11.33
C ALA A 460 1.71 1.73 -10.49
N SER A 461 1.60 1.50 -9.18
CA SER A 461 0.81 2.36 -8.30
C SER A 461 1.36 3.80 -8.23
N MET A 462 2.69 3.96 -8.21
CA MET A 462 3.34 5.27 -8.17
C MET A 462 3.21 6.05 -9.48
N LEU A 463 3.00 5.36 -10.60
CA LEU A 463 2.70 5.98 -11.89
C LEU A 463 1.25 6.51 -11.97
N ASN A 464 0.42 6.16 -11.02
CA ASN A 464 -0.99 6.50 -10.97
C ASN A 464 -1.36 7.50 -9.87
N GLU A 465 -0.74 7.38 -8.70
CA GLU A 465 -1.08 8.20 -7.53
C GLU A 465 0.18 8.58 -6.74
N GLU A 466 0.11 9.65 -5.92
CA GLU A 466 1.17 10.01 -4.99
C GLU A 466 1.24 9.01 -3.85
N MET A 467 2.17 8.07 -3.97
CA MET A 467 2.32 6.97 -3.02
C MET A 467 3.43 7.19 -1.98
N THR A 468 4.22 8.25 -2.09
CA THR A 468 5.42 8.46 -1.25
C THR A 468 5.11 8.44 0.25
N PRO A 469 4.17 9.23 0.80
CA PRO A 469 3.84 9.18 2.23
C PRO A 469 3.27 7.83 2.65
N PHE A 470 2.44 7.22 1.80
CA PHE A 470 1.80 5.95 2.07
C PHE A 470 2.81 4.80 2.16
N TYR A 471 3.71 4.69 1.18
CA TYR A 471 4.74 3.65 1.19
C TYR A 471 5.83 3.92 2.24
N GLN A 472 6.18 5.18 2.50
CA GLN A 472 7.12 5.49 3.58
C GLN A 472 6.58 5.05 4.95
N SER A 473 5.29 5.30 5.23
CA SER A 473 4.61 4.83 6.43
C SER A 473 4.65 3.30 6.54
N TRP A 474 4.27 2.62 5.45
CA TRP A 474 4.25 1.15 5.43
C TRP A 474 5.64 0.54 5.57
N LEU A 475 6.67 1.10 4.90
CA LEU A 475 8.06 0.65 5.00
C LEU A 475 8.65 0.83 6.41
N ASN A 476 8.27 1.88 7.13
CA ASN A 476 8.65 2.05 8.52
C ASN A 476 8.10 0.91 9.39
N GLY A 477 6.86 0.50 9.15
CA GLY A 477 6.26 -0.68 9.80
C GLY A 477 6.97 -1.97 9.43
N LEU A 478 7.22 -2.20 8.14
CA LEU A 478 7.93 -3.38 7.64
C LEU A 478 9.33 -3.53 8.24
N ALA A 479 10.08 -2.43 8.32
CA ALA A 479 11.41 -2.42 8.94
C ALA A 479 11.34 -2.66 10.45
N ALA A 480 10.29 -2.18 11.13
CA ALA A 480 10.05 -2.43 12.55
C ALA A 480 9.61 -3.87 12.85
N ASP A 481 8.98 -4.53 11.89
CA ASP A 481 8.58 -5.95 11.97
C ASP A 481 9.73 -6.91 11.60
N GLN A 482 10.91 -6.42 11.20
CA GLN A 482 12.05 -7.27 10.86
C GLN A 482 12.50 -8.09 12.06
N GLU A 483 12.59 -9.41 11.90
CA GLU A 483 13.04 -10.35 12.90
C GLU A 483 14.53 -10.18 13.26
N GLU A 484 14.94 -10.68 14.43
CA GLU A 484 16.35 -10.62 14.87
C GLU A 484 17.30 -11.36 13.92
N ASN A 485 16.83 -12.45 13.29
CA ASN A 485 17.59 -13.19 12.27
C ASN A 485 17.68 -12.46 10.92
N GLY A 486 17.07 -11.28 10.77
CA GLY A 486 17.03 -10.49 9.55
C GLY A 486 15.87 -10.82 8.61
N ALA A 487 15.06 -11.81 8.92
CA ALA A 487 13.90 -12.18 8.12
C ALA A 487 12.87 -11.03 8.06
N ILE A 488 12.18 -10.94 6.94
CA ILE A 488 11.08 -10.01 6.72
C ILE A 488 9.78 -10.84 6.64
N PRO A 489 8.74 -10.47 7.40
CA PRO A 489 7.47 -11.19 7.38
C PRO A 489 6.79 -11.12 6.02
N ILE A 490 5.89 -12.06 5.75
CA ILE A 490 5.12 -12.12 4.49
C ILE A 490 3.98 -11.11 4.45
N THR A 491 3.58 -10.57 5.60
CA THR A 491 2.63 -9.47 5.71
C THR A 491 3.20 -8.38 6.61
N SER A 492 2.92 -7.12 6.32
CA SER A 492 3.24 -6.02 7.22
C SER A 492 2.02 -5.08 7.33
N PRO A 493 1.56 -4.77 8.54
CA PRO A 493 2.04 -5.29 9.83
C PRO A 493 1.98 -6.81 9.93
N SER A 494 2.96 -7.39 10.66
CA SER A 494 3.00 -8.84 10.88
C SER A 494 1.81 -9.30 11.71
N THR A 495 1.13 -10.36 11.28
CA THR A 495 -0.10 -10.86 11.92
C THR A 495 0.10 -12.21 12.57
N LYS A 496 -0.57 -12.44 13.70
CA LYS A 496 -0.48 -13.70 14.46
C LYS A 496 -0.85 -14.93 13.62
N MET A 497 -1.82 -14.79 12.72
CA MET A 497 -2.29 -15.90 11.88
C MET A 497 -1.23 -16.31 10.86
N TYR A 498 -0.66 -15.37 10.14
CA TYR A 498 0.33 -15.67 9.10
C TYR A 498 1.66 -16.11 9.68
N ASP A 499 2.06 -15.55 10.82
CA ASP A 499 3.23 -16.01 11.57
C ASP A 499 3.06 -17.47 12.03
N PHE A 500 1.88 -17.81 12.56
CA PHE A 500 1.58 -19.20 12.95
C PHE A 500 1.64 -20.15 11.75
N MET A 501 1.08 -19.71 10.60
CA MET A 501 1.09 -20.48 9.36
C MET A 501 2.54 -20.75 8.90
N LEU A 502 3.40 -19.74 8.83
CA LEU A 502 4.81 -19.90 8.44
C LEU A 502 5.60 -20.75 9.42
N LYS A 503 5.41 -20.56 10.72
CA LYS A 503 6.04 -21.40 11.75
C LYS A 503 5.63 -22.87 11.61
N LYS A 504 4.39 -23.15 11.23
CA LYS A 504 3.91 -24.50 11.00
C LYS A 504 4.52 -25.14 9.75
N VAL A 505 4.54 -24.40 8.63
CA VAL A 505 5.08 -24.86 7.35
C VAL A 505 6.61 -24.92 7.36
N GLY A 506 7.27 -23.96 8.07
CA GLY A 506 8.73 -23.89 8.15
C GLY A 506 9.41 -24.94 9.05
N ARG A 507 8.66 -25.64 9.94
CA ARG A 507 9.23 -26.62 10.87
C ARG A 507 9.87 -27.83 10.21
N ASP A 508 9.56 -28.11 8.97
CA ASP A 508 10.11 -29.25 8.24
C ASP A 508 11.51 -28.96 7.62
N PHE A 509 12.05 -27.76 7.85
CA PHE A 509 13.32 -27.32 7.30
C PHE A 509 14.31 -26.95 8.42
N ASP A 510 15.25 -27.85 8.70
CA ASP A 510 16.34 -27.54 9.63
C ASP A 510 17.37 -26.62 8.96
N THR A 511 17.35 -25.35 9.37
CA THR A 511 18.33 -24.33 8.98
C THR A 511 19.25 -23.97 10.15
N SER A 512 19.21 -24.72 11.25
CA SER A 512 19.81 -24.36 12.54
C SER A 512 21.34 -24.31 12.57
N THR A 513 22.02 -24.92 11.59
CA THR A 513 23.48 -24.97 11.59
C THR A 513 24.08 -24.24 10.38
N PRO A 514 24.68 -23.05 10.53
CA PRO A 514 25.38 -22.38 9.45
C PRO A 514 26.55 -23.23 8.92
N ALA A 515 26.88 -23.06 7.65
CA ALA A 515 28.08 -23.67 7.10
C ALA A 515 29.32 -23.12 7.85
N LYS A 516 30.28 -23.99 8.10
CA LYS A 516 31.54 -23.62 8.75
C LYS A 516 32.27 -22.53 7.92
N GLY A 517 32.74 -21.47 8.58
CA GLY A 517 33.46 -20.37 7.97
C GLY A 517 32.55 -19.26 7.43
N LEU A 518 31.26 -19.22 7.77
CA LEU A 518 30.35 -18.15 7.36
C LEU A 518 30.66 -16.81 8.05
N GLU A 519 31.16 -16.89 9.29
CA GLU A 519 31.64 -15.74 10.06
C GLU A 519 32.77 -14.97 9.37
N ASP A 520 33.54 -15.65 8.51
CA ASP A 520 34.65 -15.06 7.74
C ASP A 520 34.19 -14.47 6.38
N ILE A 521 32.92 -14.65 6.00
CA ILE A 521 32.39 -14.29 4.68
C ILE A 521 31.65 -12.94 4.74
N LEU A 522 30.95 -12.66 5.84
CA LEU A 522 30.13 -11.45 5.96
C LEU A 522 31.00 -10.22 6.31
N PRO A 523 30.74 -9.05 5.72
CA PRO A 523 31.54 -7.84 5.97
C PRO A 523 31.23 -7.24 7.37
N GLY A 524 32.29 -6.92 8.12
CA GLY A 524 32.20 -6.18 9.38
C GLY A 524 31.80 -7.01 10.60
N GLU A 525 31.22 -6.34 11.61
CA GLU A 525 30.77 -6.95 12.87
C GLU A 525 29.44 -7.72 12.75
N ASP A 526 28.85 -7.76 11.57
CA ASP A 526 27.61 -8.46 11.28
C ASP A 526 27.85 -9.97 11.13
N GLY A 527 28.03 -10.66 12.22
CA GLY A 527 28.17 -12.12 12.27
C GLY A 527 26.93 -12.87 11.77
N PRO A 528 26.98 -14.22 11.72
CA PRO A 528 25.85 -15.02 11.31
C PRO A 528 24.65 -14.79 12.23
N VAL A 529 23.48 -14.59 11.61
CA VAL A 529 22.23 -14.23 12.31
C VAL A 529 21.60 -15.46 12.97
N ALA A 530 21.08 -15.32 14.19
CA ALA A 530 20.38 -16.38 14.95
C ALA A 530 19.10 -16.86 14.21
N ARG A 531 18.67 -18.13 14.42
CA ARG A 531 17.80 -18.80 13.47
C ARG A 531 16.54 -19.46 14.00
N ASP A 532 16.11 -19.17 15.19
CA ASP A 532 14.91 -19.81 15.79
C ASP A 532 13.59 -19.13 15.41
N GLU A 533 13.61 -18.22 14.43
CA GLU A 533 12.51 -17.32 14.09
C GLU A 533 11.97 -17.57 12.67
N LEU A 534 11.00 -16.74 12.26
CA LEU A 534 10.31 -16.86 10.98
C LEU A 534 11.27 -16.85 9.78
N PRO A 535 11.08 -17.75 8.82
CA PRO A 535 11.85 -17.72 7.57
C PRO A 535 11.40 -16.58 6.66
N SER A 536 12.34 -16.02 5.90
CA SER A 536 12.00 -15.16 4.77
C SER A 536 11.44 -15.98 3.61
N VAL A 537 10.55 -15.38 2.83
CA VAL A 537 9.93 -16.00 1.65
C VAL A 537 10.33 -15.21 0.40
N ALA A 538 11.02 -15.86 -0.51
CA ALA A 538 11.46 -15.25 -1.77
C ALA A 538 10.29 -14.74 -2.62
N GLY A 539 10.44 -13.55 -3.20
CA GLY A 539 9.41 -12.84 -3.96
C GLY A 539 8.39 -12.11 -3.08
N TRP A 540 8.45 -12.30 -1.77
CA TRP A 540 7.65 -11.58 -0.76
C TRP A 540 8.55 -10.69 0.10
N SER A 541 9.42 -11.29 0.89
CA SER A 541 10.33 -10.58 1.79
C SER A 541 11.28 -9.61 1.07
N ASP A 542 11.53 -9.83 -0.20
CA ASP A 542 12.38 -8.99 -1.04
C ASP A 542 11.83 -7.58 -1.27
N VAL A 543 10.56 -7.35 -0.94
CA VAL A 543 9.90 -6.03 -1.03
C VAL A 543 10.69 -4.95 -0.30
N LEU A 544 11.42 -5.31 0.77
CA LEU A 544 12.25 -4.36 1.54
C LEU A 544 13.33 -3.69 0.68
N LEU A 545 13.76 -4.31 -0.42
CA LEU A 545 14.68 -3.70 -1.38
C LEU A 545 13.95 -3.17 -2.61
N TRP A 546 12.96 -3.94 -3.12
CA TRP A 546 12.29 -3.60 -4.37
C TRP A 546 11.45 -2.33 -4.28
N LEU A 547 10.66 -2.15 -3.23
CA LEU A 547 9.83 -0.96 -3.09
C LEU A 547 10.66 0.32 -2.92
N PRO A 548 11.68 0.39 -2.00
CA PRO A 548 12.55 1.58 -1.93
C PRO A 548 13.34 1.83 -3.21
N TRP A 549 13.74 0.79 -3.95
CA TRP A 549 14.36 0.93 -5.25
C TRP A 549 13.43 1.60 -6.26
N TYR A 550 12.18 1.14 -6.36
CA TYR A 550 11.20 1.77 -7.25
C TYR A 550 10.84 3.19 -6.81
N MET A 551 10.77 3.45 -5.50
CA MET A 551 10.62 4.82 -4.99
C MET A 551 11.79 5.70 -5.44
N TYR A 552 13.02 5.21 -5.34
CA TYR A 552 14.20 5.94 -5.83
C TYR A 552 14.16 6.16 -7.35
N GLU A 553 13.82 5.15 -8.14
CA GLU A 553 13.67 5.30 -9.59
C GLU A 553 12.65 6.37 -9.98
N VAL A 554 11.49 6.36 -9.34
CA VAL A 554 10.36 7.24 -9.69
C VAL A 554 10.54 8.64 -9.13
N THR A 555 11.11 8.79 -7.93
CA THR A 555 11.19 10.09 -7.24
C THR A 555 12.58 10.72 -7.23
N GLY A 556 13.65 9.95 -7.45
CA GLY A 556 15.04 10.40 -7.32
C GLY A 556 15.51 10.52 -5.87
N ASN A 557 14.65 10.17 -4.87
CA ASN A 557 15.01 10.30 -3.46
C ASN A 557 15.85 9.12 -2.96
N ALA A 558 17.17 9.33 -2.78
CA ALA A 558 18.05 8.33 -2.20
C ALA A 558 17.94 8.22 -0.67
N ASP A 559 17.26 9.14 0.01
CA ASP A 559 17.13 9.13 1.47
C ASP A 559 16.32 7.92 1.96
N VAL A 560 15.34 7.45 1.16
CA VAL A 560 14.61 6.21 1.46
C VAL A 560 15.53 5.00 1.49
N LEU A 561 16.49 4.93 0.55
CA LEU A 561 17.52 3.88 0.52
C LEU A 561 18.44 3.99 1.75
N GLN A 562 18.90 5.22 2.06
CA GLN A 562 19.81 5.45 3.20
C GLN A 562 19.14 5.10 4.54
N GLN A 563 17.86 5.46 4.72
CA GLN A 563 17.10 5.18 5.94
C GLN A 563 16.93 3.68 6.19
N LEU A 564 16.62 2.93 5.12
CA LEU A 564 16.32 1.50 5.21
C LEU A 564 17.55 0.61 5.01
N TYR A 565 18.71 1.18 4.66
CA TYR A 565 19.91 0.42 4.37
C TYR A 565 20.32 -0.58 5.48
N PRO A 566 20.27 -0.23 6.78
CA PRO A 566 20.59 -1.20 7.83
C PRO A 566 19.70 -2.43 7.80
N ALA A 567 18.39 -2.24 7.61
CA ALA A 567 17.43 -3.34 7.49
C ALA A 567 17.65 -4.17 6.22
N MET A 568 17.90 -3.51 5.09
CA MET A 568 18.21 -4.17 3.81
C MET A 568 19.49 -5.02 3.93
N LYS A 569 20.53 -4.49 4.55
CA LYS A 569 21.79 -5.20 4.79
C LYS A 569 21.57 -6.42 5.66
N LYS A 570 20.84 -6.27 6.76
CA LYS A 570 20.50 -7.38 7.66
C LYS A 570 19.70 -8.48 6.92
N TYR A 571 18.75 -8.11 6.06
CA TYR A 571 18.00 -9.05 5.22
C TYR A 571 18.88 -9.72 4.17
N GLY A 572 19.72 -9.00 3.43
CA GLY A 572 20.64 -9.59 2.46
C GLY A 572 21.61 -10.57 3.11
N ASN A 573 22.13 -10.23 4.30
CA ASN A 573 22.98 -11.14 5.08
C ASN A 573 22.22 -12.39 5.55
N SER A 574 20.96 -12.28 5.90
CA SER A 574 20.11 -13.44 6.26
C SER A 574 19.94 -14.40 5.07
N ILE A 575 19.77 -13.86 3.84
CA ILE A 575 19.71 -14.69 2.62
C ILE A 575 21.02 -15.44 2.42
N ILE A 576 22.18 -14.75 2.52
CA ILE A 576 23.51 -15.35 2.38
C ILE A 576 23.70 -16.45 3.42
N THR A 577 23.34 -16.17 4.67
CA THR A 577 23.43 -17.13 5.78
C THR A 577 22.52 -18.33 5.55
N THR A 578 21.29 -18.13 5.13
CA THR A 578 20.32 -19.20 4.85
C THR A 578 20.76 -20.05 3.65
N ALA A 579 21.23 -19.41 2.58
CA ALA A 579 21.75 -20.13 1.40
C ALA A 579 22.94 -21.06 1.74
N ALA A 580 23.84 -20.59 2.61
CA ALA A 580 24.99 -21.37 3.05
C ALA A 580 24.70 -22.40 4.15
N SER A 581 23.43 -22.49 4.62
CA SER A 581 23.07 -23.43 5.69
C SER A 581 23.04 -24.88 5.22
N ARG A 582 23.20 -25.78 6.18
CA ARG A 582 22.96 -27.20 5.96
C ARG A 582 21.46 -27.50 5.83
N ARG A 583 21.14 -28.48 5.02
CA ARG A 583 19.83 -29.08 4.95
C ARG A 583 19.83 -30.38 5.69
N GLY A 584 19.25 -30.42 6.85
CA GLY A 584 19.41 -31.56 7.76
C GLY A 584 20.88 -31.74 8.22
N CYS A 585 21.40 -32.95 8.20
CA CYS A 585 22.78 -33.27 8.62
C CYS A 585 23.83 -33.21 7.49
N ALA A 586 23.43 -32.92 6.28
CA ALA A 586 24.33 -32.90 5.12
C ALA A 586 25.02 -31.53 4.97
N GLU A 587 26.30 -31.49 4.68
CA GLU A 587 27.02 -30.29 4.26
C GLU A 587 26.63 -29.96 2.83
N LYS A 588 26.38 -28.67 2.57
CA LYS A 588 26.22 -28.20 1.20
C LYS A 588 27.53 -28.27 0.45
N ASP A 589 27.49 -28.68 -0.82
CA ASP A 589 28.66 -28.63 -1.71
C ASP A 589 29.06 -27.18 -2.05
N GLU A 590 30.11 -27.01 -2.86
CA GLU A 590 30.65 -25.70 -3.18
C GLU A 590 29.67 -24.79 -3.94
N ASN A 591 28.83 -25.35 -4.83
CA ASN A 591 27.84 -24.60 -5.58
C ASN A 591 26.55 -24.39 -4.76
N ASP A 592 26.07 -25.44 -4.13
CA ASP A 592 24.79 -25.45 -3.41
C ASP A 592 24.77 -24.42 -2.25
N ARG A 593 25.93 -24.12 -1.67
CA ARG A 593 26.05 -23.07 -0.64
C ARG A 593 25.71 -21.64 -1.10
N TYR A 594 25.69 -21.40 -2.40
CA TYR A 594 25.30 -20.13 -2.98
C TYR A 594 23.85 -20.10 -3.48
N LEU A 595 23.12 -21.20 -3.30
CA LEU A 595 21.73 -21.34 -3.73
C LEU A 595 20.78 -21.25 -2.53
N TRP A 596 19.92 -20.26 -2.53
CA TRP A 596 18.84 -20.19 -1.56
C TRP A 596 17.75 -21.22 -1.93
N ASN A 597 17.94 -22.46 -1.56
CA ASN A 597 17.07 -23.59 -1.90
C ASN A 597 16.50 -24.30 -0.66
N THR A 598 16.48 -23.58 0.47
CA THR A 598 15.96 -24.07 1.77
C THR A 598 14.87 -23.18 2.28
N GLY A 599 13.97 -23.71 3.11
CA GLY A 599 12.83 -22.98 3.63
C GLY A 599 11.57 -23.18 2.77
N PHE A 600 10.47 -22.59 3.22
CA PHE A 600 9.22 -22.54 2.48
C PHE A 600 9.18 -21.29 1.59
N HIS A 601 8.78 -21.46 0.33
CA HIS A 601 8.54 -20.37 -0.60
C HIS A 601 7.25 -20.63 -1.38
N PHE A 602 6.45 -19.57 -1.64
CA PHE A 602 5.23 -19.68 -2.46
C PHE A 602 5.54 -19.98 -3.93
N GLY A 603 6.79 -19.74 -4.37
CA GLY A 603 7.17 -19.89 -5.77
C GLY A 603 6.49 -18.86 -6.67
N GLU A 604 6.27 -19.21 -7.91
CA GLU A 604 5.48 -18.43 -8.86
C GLU A 604 3.99 -18.61 -8.53
N TRP A 605 3.48 -17.78 -7.60
CA TRP A 605 2.12 -17.90 -7.09
C TRP A 605 1.07 -17.72 -8.19
N LEU A 606 0.06 -18.59 -8.20
CA LEU A 606 -1.07 -18.59 -9.14
C LEU A 606 -0.69 -18.76 -10.62
N VAL A 607 0.35 -19.53 -10.91
CA VAL A 607 0.59 -20.02 -12.28
C VAL A 607 -0.66 -20.78 -12.77
N PRO A 608 -1.17 -20.50 -13.98
CA PRO A 608 -2.43 -21.09 -14.46
C PRO A 608 -2.46 -22.62 -14.59
N GLU A 609 -1.31 -23.25 -14.88
CA GLU A 609 -1.20 -24.66 -15.26
C GLU A 609 -0.33 -25.47 -14.30
N LYS A 610 -0.52 -25.28 -12.99
CA LYS A 610 0.15 -26.07 -11.99
C LYS A 610 -0.48 -27.47 -11.88
N GLU A 611 0.35 -28.48 -11.62
CA GLU A 611 -0.09 -29.87 -11.48
C GLU A 611 -0.87 -30.13 -10.20
N LYS A 612 -0.55 -29.39 -9.12
CA LYS A 612 -1.15 -29.55 -7.80
C LYS A 612 -1.93 -28.32 -7.36
N PRO A 613 -2.93 -28.44 -6.49
CA PRO A 613 -3.69 -27.31 -6.00
C PRO A 613 -2.98 -26.56 -4.85
N GLY A 614 -3.24 -25.24 -4.73
CA GLY A 614 -2.86 -24.41 -3.56
C GLY A 614 -1.38 -24.51 -3.19
N PHE A 615 -1.12 -24.68 -1.91
CA PHE A 615 0.25 -24.74 -1.37
C PHE A 615 1.05 -25.99 -1.81
N GLU A 616 0.40 -27.06 -2.24
CA GLU A 616 1.08 -28.25 -2.74
C GLU A 616 1.80 -27.99 -4.06
N ALA A 617 1.41 -26.94 -4.80
CA ALA A 617 2.07 -26.53 -6.04
C ALA A 617 3.32 -25.65 -5.81
N CYS A 618 3.52 -25.11 -4.62
CA CYS A 618 4.64 -24.19 -4.34
C CYS A 618 6.02 -24.78 -4.72
N PRO A 619 6.34 -26.05 -4.41
CA PRO A 619 7.63 -26.65 -4.77
C PRO A 619 7.87 -26.74 -6.27
N GLU A 620 6.84 -26.76 -7.12
CA GLU A 620 6.98 -26.84 -8.58
C GLU A 620 7.78 -25.68 -9.17
N THR A 621 7.73 -24.52 -8.51
CA THR A 621 8.40 -23.30 -8.98
C THR A 621 9.35 -22.69 -7.94
N ALA A 622 9.18 -22.97 -6.65
CA ALA A 622 10.02 -22.44 -5.58
C ALA A 622 11.51 -22.73 -5.76
N TRP A 623 11.86 -23.89 -6.35
CA TRP A 623 13.24 -24.34 -6.54
C TRP A 623 14.08 -23.41 -7.46
N TYR A 624 13.46 -22.64 -8.36
CA TYR A 624 14.14 -21.60 -9.14
C TYR A 624 13.82 -20.18 -8.65
N ILE A 625 12.61 -19.95 -8.12
CA ILE A 625 12.20 -18.62 -7.63
C ILE A 625 13.12 -18.18 -6.48
N ALA A 626 13.36 -19.02 -5.49
CA ALA A 626 14.12 -18.61 -4.32
C ALA A 626 15.59 -18.31 -4.66
N PRO A 627 16.34 -19.11 -5.42
CA PRO A 627 17.67 -18.74 -5.87
C PRO A 627 17.71 -17.48 -6.74
N PHE A 628 16.71 -17.26 -7.61
CA PHE A 628 16.68 -16.09 -8.51
C PHE A 628 16.43 -14.79 -7.72
N PHE A 629 15.46 -14.79 -6.82
CA PHE A 629 15.19 -13.62 -5.99
C PHE A 629 16.31 -13.38 -4.98
N GLY A 630 16.87 -14.43 -4.37
CA GLY A 630 18.04 -14.29 -3.50
C GLY A 630 19.23 -13.64 -4.21
N TYR A 631 19.54 -14.08 -5.42
CA TYR A 631 20.57 -13.43 -6.26
C TYR A 631 20.24 -11.97 -6.54
N GLN A 632 19.02 -11.69 -6.99
CA GLN A 632 18.62 -10.34 -7.36
C GLN A 632 18.65 -9.40 -6.15
N THR A 633 18.24 -9.86 -4.98
CA THR A 633 18.29 -9.08 -3.74
C THR A 633 19.73 -8.75 -3.34
N VAL A 634 20.64 -9.71 -3.38
CA VAL A 634 22.07 -9.46 -3.08
C VAL A 634 22.70 -8.52 -4.13
N ARG A 635 22.35 -8.68 -5.40
CA ARG A 635 22.79 -7.77 -6.49
C ARG A 635 22.29 -6.35 -6.26
N MET A 636 20.99 -6.17 -5.97
CA MET A 636 20.39 -4.86 -5.69
C MET A 636 21.03 -4.20 -4.47
N LEU A 637 21.30 -4.97 -3.42
CA LEU A 637 21.98 -4.45 -2.24
C LEU A 637 23.36 -3.87 -2.58
N GLY A 638 24.10 -4.52 -3.48
CA GLY A 638 25.35 -3.99 -4.02
C GLY A 638 25.17 -2.67 -4.77
N GLN A 639 24.14 -2.56 -5.61
CA GLN A 639 23.82 -1.34 -6.37
C GLN A 639 23.41 -0.20 -5.41
N ILE A 640 22.58 -0.51 -4.40
CA ILE A 640 22.20 0.46 -3.36
C ILE A 640 23.43 0.93 -2.56
N ALA A 641 24.32 0.00 -2.21
CA ALA A 641 25.57 0.32 -1.52
C ALA A 641 26.47 1.27 -2.34
N GLU A 642 26.49 1.11 -3.67
CA GLU A 642 27.20 2.01 -4.57
C GLU A 642 26.60 3.41 -4.57
N ILE A 643 25.26 3.53 -4.72
CA ILE A 643 24.54 4.81 -4.66
C ILE A 643 24.81 5.52 -3.33
N LEU A 644 24.86 4.77 -2.23
CA LEU A 644 25.07 5.28 -0.88
C LEU A 644 26.55 5.42 -0.49
N GLU A 645 27.47 5.19 -1.42
CA GLU A 645 28.93 5.27 -1.22
C GLU A 645 29.47 4.37 -0.09
N LYS A 646 28.83 3.21 0.15
CA LYS A 646 29.25 2.19 1.13
C LYS A 646 30.33 1.30 0.52
N LYS A 647 31.59 1.72 0.58
CA LYS A 647 32.71 1.13 -0.16
C LYS A 647 32.92 -0.38 0.05
N ASP A 648 32.85 -0.86 1.28
CA ASP A 648 33.07 -2.28 1.57
C ASP A 648 31.91 -3.13 1.03
N ASP A 649 30.69 -2.69 1.25
CA ASP A 649 29.49 -3.37 0.81
C ASP A 649 29.33 -3.35 -0.72
N SER A 650 29.68 -2.23 -1.38
CA SER A 650 29.66 -2.10 -2.85
C SER A 650 30.72 -2.97 -3.54
N ALA A 651 31.77 -3.39 -2.84
CA ALA A 651 32.73 -4.38 -3.32
C ALA A 651 32.28 -5.81 -3.02
N PHE A 652 31.72 -6.06 -1.82
CA PHE A 652 31.38 -7.40 -1.34
C PHE A 652 30.15 -7.99 -2.07
N TYR A 653 29.00 -7.29 -2.06
CA TYR A 653 27.74 -7.86 -2.55
C TYR A 653 27.76 -8.19 -4.04
N PRO A 654 28.31 -7.37 -4.95
CA PRO A 654 28.42 -7.76 -6.35
C PRO A 654 29.32 -8.97 -6.57
N ALA A 655 30.43 -9.09 -5.81
CA ALA A 655 31.31 -10.24 -5.89
C ALA A 655 30.65 -11.53 -5.39
N TYR A 656 29.81 -11.43 -4.34
CA TYR A 656 29.02 -12.55 -3.84
C TYR A 656 27.91 -12.93 -4.81
N ALA A 657 27.18 -11.95 -5.35
CA ALA A 657 26.14 -12.16 -6.37
C ALA A 657 26.69 -12.86 -7.63
N ALA A 658 27.93 -12.55 -8.03
CA ALA A 658 28.59 -13.25 -9.14
C ALA A 658 28.76 -14.75 -8.89
N LYS A 659 29.07 -15.15 -7.64
CA LYS A 659 29.15 -16.57 -7.26
C LYS A 659 27.77 -17.23 -7.23
N MET A 660 26.74 -16.52 -6.72
CA MET A 660 25.35 -16.99 -6.79
C MET A 660 24.91 -17.20 -8.24
N LYS A 661 25.21 -16.24 -9.13
CA LYS A 661 24.91 -16.37 -10.57
C LYS A 661 25.58 -17.58 -11.18
N GLN A 662 26.86 -17.81 -10.91
CA GLN A 662 27.57 -18.99 -11.41
C GLN A 662 26.93 -20.30 -10.93
N ALA A 663 26.57 -20.39 -9.65
CA ALA A 663 25.89 -21.57 -9.10
C ALA A 663 24.50 -21.78 -9.75
N ILE A 664 23.73 -20.71 -9.94
CA ILE A 664 22.45 -20.76 -10.63
C ILE A 664 22.60 -21.24 -12.08
N GLN A 665 23.60 -20.73 -12.80
CA GLN A 665 23.87 -21.15 -14.18
C GLN A 665 24.22 -22.63 -14.29
N GLN A 666 24.94 -23.16 -13.34
CA GLN A 666 25.32 -24.57 -13.33
C GLN A 666 24.20 -25.50 -12.86
N GLU A 667 23.47 -25.13 -11.82
CA GLU A 667 22.55 -26.03 -11.14
C GLU A 667 21.06 -25.82 -11.51
N ILE A 668 20.69 -24.60 -11.91
CA ILE A 668 19.29 -24.23 -12.13
C ILE A 668 18.98 -24.05 -13.64
N LEU A 669 19.87 -23.42 -14.42
CA LEU A 669 19.56 -23.08 -15.80
C LEU A 669 19.55 -24.24 -16.80
N PRO A 670 20.16 -25.45 -16.60
CA PRO A 670 20.03 -26.53 -17.56
C PRO A 670 18.55 -26.84 -17.92
N ILE A 671 18.23 -26.87 -19.22
CA ILE A 671 16.83 -26.93 -19.72
C ILE A 671 16.17 -28.28 -19.35
N GLU A 672 16.94 -29.32 -19.17
CA GLU A 672 16.49 -30.69 -18.80
C GLU A 672 15.94 -30.78 -17.37
N LYS A 673 16.02 -29.72 -16.59
CA LYS A 673 15.46 -29.68 -15.22
C LYS A 673 13.94 -29.84 -15.26
N PRO A 674 13.32 -30.36 -14.20
CA PRO A 674 11.86 -30.49 -14.09
C PRO A 674 11.13 -29.17 -14.34
N TYR A 675 9.89 -29.26 -14.78
CA TYR A 675 9.02 -28.13 -15.03
C TYR A 675 9.57 -27.11 -16.06
N ALA A 676 10.16 -27.62 -17.12
CA ALA A 676 10.68 -26.80 -18.24
C ALA A 676 9.58 -26.06 -19.04
N GLU A 677 8.32 -26.39 -18.81
CA GLU A 677 7.13 -25.76 -19.41
C GLU A 677 6.69 -24.48 -18.74
N TYR A 678 7.17 -24.18 -17.54
CA TYR A 678 6.80 -22.95 -16.84
C TYR A 678 7.58 -21.73 -17.37
N MET A 679 6.85 -20.76 -17.91
CA MET A 679 7.42 -19.56 -18.52
C MET A 679 8.22 -18.73 -17.52
N GLY A 680 7.78 -18.68 -16.25
CA GLY A 680 8.37 -17.84 -15.20
C GLY A 680 9.87 -18.03 -15.03
N ARG A 681 10.35 -19.25 -15.17
CA ARG A 681 11.77 -19.57 -15.11
C ARG A 681 12.59 -18.82 -16.18
N TYR A 682 12.13 -18.83 -17.42
CA TYR A 682 12.83 -18.19 -18.54
C TYR A 682 12.71 -16.68 -18.47
N ILE A 683 11.53 -16.17 -18.12
CA ILE A 683 11.26 -14.74 -17.96
C ILE A 683 12.16 -14.15 -16.89
N LEU A 684 12.16 -14.72 -15.68
CA LEU A 684 12.95 -14.19 -14.57
C LEU A 684 14.45 -14.36 -14.78
N ALA A 685 14.91 -15.46 -15.36
CA ALA A 685 16.33 -15.64 -15.69
C ALA A 685 16.83 -14.59 -16.70
N LEU A 686 16.00 -14.26 -17.70
CA LEU A 686 16.29 -13.18 -18.63
C LEU A 686 16.16 -11.81 -17.96
N ALA A 687 15.12 -11.57 -17.18
CA ALA A 687 14.89 -10.30 -16.49
C ALA A 687 16.04 -9.92 -15.54
N PHE A 688 16.58 -10.91 -14.82
CA PHE A 688 17.63 -10.71 -13.83
C PHE A 688 19.05 -10.89 -14.41
N ASP A 689 19.20 -11.00 -15.72
CA ASP A 689 20.47 -11.22 -16.41
C ASP A 689 21.23 -12.48 -15.94
N LEU A 690 20.49 -13.49 -15.48
CA LEU A 690 21.02 -14.80 -15.13
C LEU A 690 21.34 -15.63 -16.38
N ALA A 691 20.44 -15.60 -17.37
CA ALA A 691 20.63 -16.26 -18.65
C ALA A 691 21.41 -15.34 -19.61
N ASP A 692 22.74 -15.30 -19.46
CA ASP A 692 23.65 -14.63 -20.39
C ASP A 692 24.59 -15.63 -21.06
N GLY A 693 25.50 -15.14 -21.92
CA GLY A 693 26.47 -15.99 -22.63
C GLY A 693 25.80 -17.14 -23.39
N GLU A 694 26.19 -18.37 -23.08
CA GLU A 694 25.69 -19.59 -23.72
C GLU A 694 24.21 -19.84 -23.39
N TRP A 695 23.69 -19.34 -22.27
CA TRP A 695 22.30 -19.50 -21.81
C TRP A 695 21.31 -18.55 -22.48
N TYR A 696 21.77 -17.40 -23.00
CA TYR A 696 20.89 -16.36 -23.52
C TYR A 696 19.99 -16.85 -24.66
N LYS A 697 20.61 -17.35 -25.73
CA LYS A 697 19.84 -17.77 -26.90
C LYS A 697 18.89 -18.94 -26.61
N PRO A 698 19.31 -20.04 -25.95
CA PRO A 698 18.39 -21.13 -25.59
C PRO A 698 17.19 -20.66 -24.77
N TYR A 699 17.37 -19.72 -23.84
CA TYR A 699 16.30 -19.18 -23.01
C TYR A 699 15.34 -18.29 -23.82
N CYS A 700 15.85 -17.45 -24.72
CA CYS A 700 15.04 -16.66 -25.64
C CYS A 700 14.19 -17.55 -26.57
N ASP A 701 14.83 -18.57 -27.16
CA ASP A 701 14.16 -19.50 -28.10
C ASP A 701 13.05 -20.28 -27.36
N LYS A 702 13.34 -20.78 -26.14
CA LYS A 702 12.36 -21.56 -25.36
C LYS A 702 11.21 -20.72 -24.87
N LEU A 703 11.45 -19.49 -24.40
CA LEU A 703 10.37 -18.58 -24.03
C LEU A 703 9.46 -18.28 -25.22
N ALA A 704 10.04 -17.98 -26.38
CA ALA A 704 9.27 -17.74 -27.60
C ALA A 704 8.43 -18.97 -28.03
N GLU A 705 9.00 -20.18 -27.96
CA GLU A 705 8.30 -21.45 -28.20
C GLU A 705 7.09 -21.60 -27.26
N LEU A 706 7.29 -21.40 -25.95
CA LEU A 706 6.23 -21.55 -24.95
C LEU A 706 5.08 -20.56 -25.16
N VAL A 707 5.38 -19.30 -25.47
CA VAL A 707 4.36 -18.27 -25.76
C VAL A 707 3.57 -18.64 -27.02
N GLN A 708 4.27 -19.10 -28.08
CA GLN A 708 3.62 -19.52 -29.32
C GLN A 708 2.73 -20.75 -29.11
N ALA A 709 3.22 -21.76 -28.37
CA ALA A 709 2.47 -22.97 -28.07
C ALA A 709 1.17 -22.67 -27.32
N ARG A 710 1.13 -21.60 -26.51
CA ARG A 710 -0.06 -21.13 -25.78
C ARG A 710 -0.91 -20.14 -26.57
N ASN A 711 -0.55 -19.87 -27.81
CA ASN A 711 -1.25 -18.89 -28.66
C ASN A 711 -1.39 -17.50 -28.00
N GLY A 712 -0.32 -17.04 -27.35
CA GLY A 712 -0.28 -15.76 -26.67
C GLY A 712 -1.08 -15.68 -25.37
N LYS A 713 -1.52 -16.78 -24.79
CA LYS A 713 -2.12 -16.83 -23.46
C LYS A 713 -1.04 -16.78 -22.38
N LEU A 714 -1.29 -16.06 -21.29
CA LEU A 714 -0.38 -15.96 -20.17
C LEU A 714 -0.15 -17.33 -19.51
N GLY A 715 1.10 -17.60 -19.17
CA GLY A 715 1.52 -18.77 -18.42
C GLY A 715 2.29 -18.34 -17.15
N THR A 716 1.99 -17.17 -16.60
CA THR A 716 2.69 -16.57 -15.48
C THR A 716 1.78 -16.40 -14.28
N GLY A 717 2.34 -16.51 -13.10
CA GLY A 717 1.77 -16.10 -11.83
C GLY A 717 2.24 -14.68 -11.45
N PHE A 718 2.25 -14.38 -10.15
CA PHE A 718 2.53 -13.03 -9.65
C PHE A 718 3.92 -12.53 -10.03
N LEU A 719 4.96 -13.34 -9.80
CA LEU A 719 6.34 -12.87 -9.83
C LEU A 719 6.93 -12.67 -11.23
N ALA A 720 6.46 -13.40 -12.23
CA ALA A 720 6.94 -13.27 -13.60
C ALA A 720 6.08 -12.34 -14.48
N THR A 721 4.82 -12.14 -14.12
CA THR A 721 3.91 -11.25 -14.88
C THR A 721 4.45 -9.82 -15.06
N PRO A 722 5.13 -9.17 -14.08
CA PRO A 722 5.71 -7.85 -14.27
C PRO A 722 6.73 -7.76 -15.40
N PHE A 723 7.36 -8.87 -15.77
CA PHE A 723 8.51 -8.89 -16.66
C PHE A 723 8.24 -9.46 -18.05
N ILE A 724 7.16 -10.23 -18.24
CA ILE A 724 6.97 -11.01 -19.50
C ILE A 724 6.99 -10.14 -20.74
N LEU A 725 6.23 -9.02 -20.76
CA LEU A 725 6.12 -8.17 -21.94
C LEU A 725 7.44 -7.46 -22.25
N GLN A 726 8.07 -6.88 -21.23
CA GLN A 726 9.35 -6.19 -21.33
C GLN A 726 10.48 -7.15 -21.76
N VAL A 727 10.50 -8.39 -21.25
CA VAL A 727 11.49 -9.40 -21.63
C VAL A 727 11.29 -9.79 -23.09
N LEU A 728 10.07 -10.01 -23.55
CA LEU A 728 9.79 -10.32 -24.95
C LEU A 728 10.26 -9.20 -25.90
N ASP A 729 10.01 -7.94 -25.55
CA ASP A 729 10.52 -6.79 -26.30
C ASP A 729 12.05 -6.76 -26.34
N ARG A 730 12.69 -6.98 -25.19
CA ARG A 730 14.17 -6.97 -25.06
C ARG A 730 14.85 -8.06 -25.89
N ILE A 731 14.22 -9.22 -26.02
CA ILE A 731 14.73 -10.31 -26.88
C ILE A 731 14.32 -10.19 -28.34
N GLY A 732 13.70 -9.07 -28.74
CA GLY A 732 13.28 -8.79 -30.12
C GLY A 732 12.00 -9.49 -30.56
N ARG A 733 11.17 -9.97 -29.61
CA ARG A 733 9.90 -10.66 -29.88
C ARG A 733 8.69 -9.80 -29.51
N HIS A 734 8.73 -8.54 -30.00
CA HIS A 734 7.62 -7.62 -29.84
C HIS A 734 6.29 -8.17 -30.39
N ASP A 735 6.34 -8.99 -31.43
CA ASP A 735 5.18 -9.70 -31.99
C ASP A 735 4.46 -10.53 -30.93
N LEU A 736 5.20 -11.22 -30.06
CA LEU A 736 4.64 -12.04 -29.00
C LEU A 736 4.15 -11.21 -27.81
N ALA A 737 4.90 -10.15 -27.45
CA ALA A 737 4.45 -9.23 -26.41
C ALA A 737 3.07 -8.61 -26.77
N LYS A 738 2.94 -8.13 -28.01
CA LYS A 738 1.69 -7.63 -28.56
C LYS A 738 0.59 -8.70 -28.56
N GLN A 739 0.90 -9.93 -28.99
CA GLN A 739 -0.07 -11.04 -28.99
C GLN A 739 -0.61 -11.33 -27.58
N ILE A 740 0.25 -11.30 -26.56
CA ILE A 740 -0.17 -11.47 -25.16
C ILE A 740 -1.04 -10.29 -24.70
N LEU A 741 -0.61 -9.07 -24.94
CA LEU A 741 -1.31 -7.87 -24.50
C LEU A 741 -2.74 -7.80 -25.06
N TRP A 742 -2.91 -8.21 -26.32
CA TRP A 742 -4.19 -8.18 -27.02
C TRP A 742 -4.98 -9.50 -26.92
N GLN A 743 -4.56 -10.46 -26.09
CA GLN A 743 -5.21 -11.76 -25.94
C GLN A 743 -6.58 -11.62 -25.24
N PRO A 744 -7.73 -11.93 -25.93
CA PRO A 744 -9.04 -11.84 -25.31
C PRO A 744 -9.46 -13.10 -24.54
N GLY A 745 -8.70 -14.19 -24.66
CA GLY A 745 -9.00 -15.48 -24.03
C GLY A 745 -8.25 -15.66 -22.71
N CYS A 746 -8.80 -16.50 -21.83
CA CYS A 746 -8.19 -16.90 -20.56
C CYS A 746 -7.01 -17.84 -20.80
N PRO A 747 -5.89 -17.63 -20.10
CA PRO A 747 -5.46 -16.52 -19.25
C PRO A 747 -5.05 -15.26 -20.04
N GLY A 748 -5.52 -14.08 -19.58
CA GLY A 748 -5.18 -12.81 -20.21
C GLY A 748 -5.96 -11.63 -19.62
N TRP A 749 -5.39 -10.43 -19.67
CA TRP A 749 -6.01 -9.21 -19.10
C TRP A 749 -7.35 -8.84 -19.75
N LEU A 750 -7.45 -8.96 -21.08
CA LEU A 750 -8.70 -8.62 -21.77
C LEU A 750 -9.81 -9.65 -21.54
N TYR A 751 -9.46 -10.88 -21.14
CA TYR A 751 -10.46 -11.86 -20.73
C TYR A 751 -11.29 -11.37 -19.53
N GLU A 752 -10.67 -10.84 -18.52
CA GLU A 752 -11.35 -10.30 -17.34
C GLU A 752 -12.33 -9.20 -17.74
N VAL A 753 -11.88 -8.27 -18.60
CA VAL A 753 -12.71 -7.18 -19.12
C VAL A 753 -13.92 -7.75 -19.90
N LYS A 754 -13.71 -8.74 -20.76
CA LYS A 754 -14.79 -9.39 -21.56
C LYS A 754 -15.80 -10.13 -20.67
N MET A 755 -15.36 -10.66 -19.55
CA MET A 755 -16.23 -11.30 -18.55
C MET A 755 -16.90 -10.29 -17.61
N GLY A 756 -16.75 -8.97 -17.84
CA GLY A 756 -17.45 -7.92 -17.12
C GLY A 756 -16.80 -7.50 -15.79
N ALA A 757 -15.50 -7.77 -15.62
CA ALA A 757 -14.73 -7.30 -14.47
C ALA A 757 -14.82 -5.78 -14.30
N THR A 758 -14.93 -5.34 -13.05
CA THR A 758 -14.90 -3.92 -12.68
C THR A 758 -13.71 -3.57 -11.79
N SER A 759 -12.88 -4.55 -11.50
CA SER A 759 -11.62 -4.56 -10.76
C SER A 759 -10.70 -5.60 -11.38
N ILE A 760 -9.44 -5.65 -11.00
CA ILE A 760 -8.50 -6.72 -11.39
C ILE A 760 -8.75 -7.92 -10.49
N TRP A 761 -8.67 -9.12 -11.05
CA TRP A 761 -8.87 -10.36 -10.33
C TRP A 761 -7.56 -10.94 -9.81
N GLU A 762 -7.63 -11.70 -8.71
CA GLU A 762 -6.49 -12.40 -8.14
C GLU A 762 -5.97 -13.53 -9.03
N ASN A 763 -6.83 -14.13 -9.83
CA ASN A 763 -6.51 -15.26 -10.71
C ASN A 763 -7.09 -15.03 -12.10
N TRP A 764 -6.34 -15.36 -13.16
CA TRP A 764 -6.75 -15.23 -14.54
C TRP A 764 -8.08 -15.91 -14.88
N GLY A 765 -8.38 -17.02 -14.21
CA GLY A 765 -9.60 -17.80 -14.39
C GLY A 765 -10.60 -17.63 -13.26
N ALA A 766 -10.63 -16.48 -12.59
CA ALA A 766 -11.54 -16.22 -11.46
C ALA A 766 -13.02 -16.44 -11.84
N VAL A 767 -13.39 -16.15 -13.08
CA VAL A 767 -14.65 -16.57 -13.69
C VAL A 767 -14.35 -17.51 -14.84
N GLN A 768 -14.98 -18.68 -14.84
CA GLN A 768 -14.86 -19.66 -15.91
C GLN A 768 -15.55 -19.17 -17.19
N PRO A 769 -15.22 -19.72 -18.38
CA PRO A 769 -15.88 -19.32 -19.63
C PRO A 769 -17.40 -19.49 -19.67
N ASP A 770 -17.95 -20.37 -18.84
CA ASP A 770 -19.40 -20.58 -18.69
C ASP A 770 -20.06 -19.57 -17.71
N GLY A 771 -19.25 -18.65 -17.13
CA GLY A 771 -19.71 -17.66 -16.17
C GLY A 771 -19.66 -18.11 -14.71
N THR A 772 -19.21 -19.35 -14.43
CA THR A 772 -19.11 -19.86 -13.05
C THR A 772 -17.97 -19.17 -12.30
N PRO A 773 -18.23 -18.49 -11.15
CA PRO A 773 -17.17 -17.88 -10.36
C PRO A 773 -16.41 -18.92 -9.53
N ASN A 774 -15.09 -18.78 -9.45
CA ASN A 774 -14.26 -19.52 -8.53
C ASN A 774 -14.24 -18.82 -7.17
N LYS A 775 -13.95 -19.57 -6.12
CA LYS A 775 -13.80 -19.02 -4.76
C LYS A 775 -12.43 -18.34 -4.59
N ILE A 776 -12.30 -17.18 -5.19
CA ILE A 776 -11.10 -16.34 -5.23
C ILE A 776 -11.51 -14.87 -5.02
N SER A 777 -10.57 -13.94 -4.83
CA SER A 777 -10.88 -12.51 -4.80
C SER A 777 -11.11 -11.96 -6.21
N PHE A 778 -12.13 -11.13 -6.36
CA PHE A 778 -12.41 -10.40 -7.60
C PHE A 778 -11.93 -8.95 -7.54
N ASP A 779 -11.15 -8.60 -6.51
CA ASP A 779 -10.56 -7.27 -6.35
C ASP A 779 -9.16 -7.37 -5.75
N HIS A 780 -8.16 -7.47 -6.63
CA HIS A 780 -6.78 -7.74 -6.28
C HIS A 780 -5.84 -7.03 -7.27
N TYR A 781 -4.94 -6.17 -6.81
CA TYR A 781 -4.20 -5.28 -7.71
C TYR A 781 -3.01 -5.91 -8.43
N ALA A 782 -2.48 -7.06 -7.99
CA ALA A 782 -1.19 -7.59 -8.47
C ALA A 782 -1.06 -7.64 -10.00
N PHE A 783 -2.02 -8.22 -10.71
CA PHE A 783 -1.99 -8.30 -12.17
C PHE A 783 -2.25 -6.97 -12.88
N GLY A 784 -2.64 -5.92 -12.16
CA GLY A 784 -2.70 -4.55 -12.66
C GLY A 784 -1.33 -3.96 -13.03
N VAL A 785 -0.24 -4.66 -12.71
CA VAL A 785 1.15 -4.28 -13.07
C VAL A 785 1.36 -4.04 -14.56
N VAL A 786 0.49 -4.53 -15.44
CA VAL A 786 0.52 -4.25 -16.89
C VAL A 786 0.51 -2.75 -17.22
N ASP A 787 0.01 -1.91 -16.32
CA ASP A 787 0.05 -0.45 -16.47
C ASP A 787 1.48 0.11 -16.57
N THR A 788 2.46 -0.55 -15.95
CA THR A 788 3.87 -0.22 -16.14
C THR A 788 4.29 -0.38 -17.60
N TYR A 789 3.89 -1.48 -18.24
CA TYR A 789 4.17 -1.70 -19.67
C TYR A 789 3.41 -0.72 -20.57
N LEU A 790 2.14 -0.42 -20.25
CA LEU A 790 1.38 0.60 -20.98
C LEU A 790 2.08 1.97 -20.90
N THR A 791 2.60 2.34 -19.76
CA THR A 791 3.30 3.62 -19.55
C THR A 791 4.67 3.65 -20.21
N GLU A 792 5.53 2.67 -19.89
CA GLU A 792 6.95 2.70 -20.25
C GLU A 792 7.23 2.24 -21.68
N THR A 793 6.42 1.32 -22.23
CA THR A 793 6.64 0.76 -23.57
C THR A 793 5.60 1.28 -24.56
N VAL A 794 4.31 1.10 -24.28
CA VAL A 794 3.26 1.53 -25.23
C VAL A 794 3.32 3.05 -25.42
N CYS A 795 3.27 3.81 -24.33
CA CYS A 795 3.32 5.27 -24.36
C CYS A 795 4.75 5.83 -24.32
N GLY A 796 5.73 4.99 -23.94
CA GLY A 796 7.16 5.28 -24.04
C GLY A 796 7.69 6.25 -22.99
N ILE A 797 7.00 6.48 -21.87
CA ILE A 797 7.47 7.38 -20.81
C ILE A 797 8.40 6.61 -19.87
N GLN A 798 9.69 6.90 -19.92
CA GLN A 798 10.72 6.22 -19.13
C GLN A 798 11.62 7.23 -18.40
N ALA A 799 12.05 6.88 -17.20
CA ALA A 799 13.08 7.61 -16.48
C ALA A 799 14.45 7.24 -17.08
N ALA A 800 15.12 8.18 -17.73
CA ALA A 800 16.51 8.01 -18.19
C ALA A 800 17.53 8.31 -17.07
N ALA A 801 17.07 8.98 -16.00
CA ALA A 801 17.73 9.12 -14.70
C ALA A 801 16.69 9.07 -13.61
N PRO A 802 17.05 8.66 -12.37
CA PRO A 802 16.12 8.60 -11.25
C PRO A 802 15.38 9.94 -11.07
N GLY A 803 14.11 9.88 -10.68
CA GLY A 803 13.26 11.06 -10.49
C GLY A 803 12.80 11.74 -11.77
N PHE A 804 13.08 11.14 -12.94
CA PHE A 804 12.83 11.77 -14.24
C PHE A 804 13.62 13.08 -14.45
N ASP A 805 14.78 13.21 -13.80
CA ASP A 805 15.74 14.32 -14.07
C ASP A 805 16.11 14.38 -15.56
N LYS A 806 16.23 13.22 -16.18
CA LYS A 806 16.23 13.02 -17.62
C LYS A 806 15.13 12.06 -18.00
N ILE A 807 14.39 12.43 -19.03
CA ILE A 807 13.23 11.68 -19.51
C ILE A 807 13.62 11.03 -20.85
N ARG A 808 13.15 9.81 -21.08
CA ARG A 808 13.17 9.19 -22.39
C ARG A 808 11.74 8.96 -22.85
N ILE A 809 11.41 9.47 -24.03
CA ILE A 809 10.11 9.24 -24.67
C ILE A 809 10.35 8.42 -25.94
N ALA A 810 9.95 7.15 -25.86
CA ALA A 810 10.15 6.18 -26.94
C ALA A 810 8.91 5.28 -27.11
N PRO A 811 7.78 5.82 -27.57
CA PRO A 811 6.54 5.06 -27.69
C PRO A 811 6.64 3.97 -28.74
N CYS A 812 6.07 2.80 -28.43
CA CYS A 812 6.02 1.68 -29.37
C CYS A 812 5.12 2.03 -30.56
N THR A 813 5.68 2.05 -31.76
CA THR A 813 4.94 2.39 -33.00
C THR A 813 4.00 1.28 -33.45
N ASP A 814 4.28 0.02 -33.10
CA ASP A 814 3.47 -1.18 -33.42
C ASP A 814 2.73 -1.77 -32.21
N SER A 815 2.37 -0.95 -31.25
CA SER A 815 1.65 -1.39 -30.04
C SER A 815 0.21 -1.90 -30.31
N GLY A 816 -0.36 -1.58 -31.46
CA GLY A 816 -1.75 -1.87 -31.81
C GLY A 816 -2.71 -0.71 -31.56
N PHE A 817 -2.29 0.35 -30.85
CA PHE A 817 -3.09 1.56 -30.65
C PHE A 817 -2.80 2.57 -31.76
N ALA A 818 -3.83 3.11 -32.40
CA ALA A 818 -3.69 4.23 -33.34
C ALA A 818 -3.67 5.57 -32.58
N GLU A 819 -4.39 5.67 -31.48
CA GLU A 819 -4.48 6.85 -30.64
C GLU A 819 -4.37 6.48 -29.17
N PHE A 820 -3.59 7.25 -28.42
CA PHE A 820 -3.52 7.18 -26.96
C PHE A 820 -3.04 8.52 -26.37
N GLU A 821 -3.37 8.75 -25.14
CA GLU A 821 -2.78 9.77 -24.30
C GLU A 821 -2.42 9.18 -22.93
N ARG A 822 -1.21 9.43 -22.46
CA ARG A 822 -0.75 9.13 -21.12
C ARG A 822 -0.18 10.40 -20.50
N SER A 823 -0.62 10.74 -19.29
CA SER A 823 0.05 11.70 -18.43
C SER A 823 0.63 11.03 -17.19
N PHE A 824 1.71 11.59 -16.70
CA PHE A 824 2.33 11.22 -15.44
C PHE A 824 2.97 12.45 -14.80
N THR A 825 2.67 12.71 -13.52
CA THR A 825 3.25 13.82 -12.76
C THR A 825 4.47 13.32 -11.99
N SER A 826 5.66 13.67 -12.48
CA SER A 826 6.94 13.44 -11.81
C SER A 826 7.20 14.48 -10.71
N GLU A 827 8.33 14.37 -10.01
CA GLU A 827 8.78 15.39 -9.04
C GLU A 827 9.10 16.76 -9.68
N HIS A 828 9.16 16.82 -11.00
CA HIS A 828 9.36 18.06 -11.78
C HIS A 828 8.06 18.67 -12.30
N GLY A 829 6.97 17.90 -12.35
CA GLY A 829 5.69 18.26 -12.91
C GLY A 829 5.21 17.24 -13.95
N GLU A 830 4.18 17.62 -14.70
CA GLU A 830 3.51 16.74 -15.65
C GLU A 830 4.37 16.43 -16.88
N ILE A 831 4.52 15.14 -17.18
CA ILE A 831 4.98 14.58 -18.45
C ILE A 831 3.74 14.07 -19.17
N ARG A 832 3.53 14.49 -20.44
CA ARG A 832 2.40 14.00 -21.23
C ARG A 832 2.86 13.55 -22.59
N VAL A 833 2.39 12.40 -23.02
CA VAL A 833 2.63 11.83 -24.35
C VAL A 833 1.29 11.49 -24.97
N SER A 834 1.03 12.06 -26.13
CA SER A 834 -0.20 11.82 -26.88
C SER A 834 0.17 11.43 -28.31
N ARG A 835 -0.36 10.30 -28.76
CA ARG A 835 -0.26 9.83 -30.16
C ARG A 835 -1.61 9.96 -30.84
N CYS A 836 -1.60 10.60 -32.00
CA CYS A 836 -2.76 10.59 -32.90
C CYS A 836 -2.27 10.14 -34.27
N ARG A 837 -2.52 8.87 -34.62
CA ARG A 837 -2.03 8.23 -35.84
C ARG A 837 -0.51 8.36 -36.01
N ASP A 838 -0.07 9.26 -36.90
CA ASP A 838 1.33 9.47 -37.27
C ASP A 838 2.01 10.63 -36.54
N ALA A 839 1.26 11.39 -35.77
CA ALA A 839 1.78 12.51 -34.97
C ALA A 839 1.99 12.09 -33.52
N LEU A 840 3.06 12.61 -32.92
CA LEU A 840 3.38 12.46 -31.51
C LEU A 840 3.48 13.85 -30.89
N ALA A 841 2.65 14.14 -29.90
CA ALA A 841 2.76 15.33 -29.06
C ALA A 841 3.36 14.95 -27.70
N VAL A 842 4.34 15.75 -27.24
CA VAL A 842 5.06 15.50 -25.99
C VAL A 842 5.10 16.80 -25.19
N MET A 843 4.81 16.73 -23.89
CA MET A 843 4.99 17.81 -22.93
C MET A 843 6.02 17.39 -21.88
N ILE A 844 7.03 18.22 -21.70
CA ILE A 844 8.15 18.02 -20.77
C ILE A 844 8.11 19.12 -19.72
N PRO A 845 8.14 18.80 -18.42
CA PRO A 845 8.09 19.80 -17.36
C PRO A 845 9.36 20.66 -17.29
N PRO A 846 9.28 21.86 -16.72
CA PRO A 846 10.45 22.69 -16.42
C PRO A 846 11.52 21.96 -15.64
N ASN A 847 12.75 22.43 -15.75
CA ASN A 847 13.92 21.90 -15.01
C ASN A 847 14.37 20.48 -15.40
N THR A 848 13.81 19.93 -16.50
CA THR A 848 14.18 18.63 -17.04
C THR A 848 14.53 18.67 -18.53
N THR A 849 15.06 17.58 -19.04
CA THR A 849 15.33 17.35 -20.47
C THR A 849 14.80 15.98 -20.89
N ALA A 850 14.50 15.84 -22.19
CA ALA A 850 14.06 14.56 -22.73
C ALA A 850 14.78 14.19 -24.02
N GLU A 851 15.11 12.90 -24.16
CA GLU A 851 15.39 12.25 -25.44
C GLU A 851 14.06 11.71 -25.99
N VAL A 852 13.66 12.19 -27.16
CA VAL A 852 12.46 11.68 -27.86
C VAL A 852 12.91 10.84 -29.06
N ILE A 853 12.49 9.59 -29.09
CA ILE A 853 12.73 8.64 -30.18
C ILE A 853 11.39 8.39 -30.89
N TRP A 854 11.23 8.92 -32.07
CA TRP A 854 10.01 8.76 -32.86
C TRP A 854 10.32 8.40 -34.30
N LYS A 855 9.79 7.27 -34.76
CA LYS A 855 9.98 6.74 -36.13
C LYS A 855 11.46 6.65 -36.53
N GLY A 856 12.32 6.27 -35.59
CA GLY A 856 13.77 6.11 -35.80
C GLY A 856 14.56 7.42 -35.77
N GLN A 857 13.92 8.58 -35.56
CA GLN A 857 14.59 9.86 -35.36
C GLN A 857 14.79 10.14 -33.87
N HIS A 858 15.93 10.72 -33.52
CA HIS A 858 16.29 11.12 -32.17
C HIS A 858 16.29 12.63 -32.02
N HIS A 859 15.62 13.13 -31.00
CA HIS A 859 15.53 14.55 -30.69
C HIS A 859 15.84 14.77 -29.21
N GLU A 860 16.79 15.64 -28.91
CA GLU A 860 17.05 16.16 -27.58
C GLU A 860 16.27 17.44 -27.38
N ILE A 861 15.40 17.48 -26.38
CA ILE A 861 14.53 18.63 -26.08
C ILE A 861 14.61 19.01 -24.60
N GLY A 862 14.39 20.29 -24.32
CA GLY A 862 14.14 20.77 -22.95
C GLY A 862 12.67 20.81 -22.61
N SER A 863 12.31 21.55 -21.55
CA SER A 863 10.93 21.73 -21.15
C SER A 863 10.08 22.44 -22.20
N GLY A 864 8.79 22.11 -22.26
CA GLY A 864 7.83 22.68 -23.19
C GLY A 864 7.00 21.62 -23.90
N THR A 865 6.16 22.06 -24.86
CA THR A 865 5.34 21.19 -25.71
C THR A 865 5.90 21.13 -27.11
N TYR A 866 6.01 19.95 -27.67
CA TYR A 866 6.56 19.64 -28.99
C TYR A 866 5.65 18.67 -29.75
N VAL A 867 5.68 18.77 -31.09
CA VAL A 867 4.94 17.85 -31.98
C VAL A 867 5.92 17.31 -33.02
N PHE A 868 5.92 15.99 -33.21
CA PHE A 868 6.81 15.25 -34.12
C PHE A 868 6.01 14.52 -35.21
#